data_92f32945256a4b67e52b87cf5100931e
#
_entry.id   92f32945256a4b67e52b87cf5100931e
#
_cell.length_a   1.000
_cell.length_b   1.000
_cell.length_c   1.000
_cell.angle_alpha   90.00
_cell.angle_beta   90.00
_cell.angle_gamma   90.00
#
_symmetry.space_group_name_H-M   'P 1'
#
loop_
_entity.id
_entity.type
_entity.pdbx_description
1 polymer ?
#
loop_
_entity_poly.entity_id
_entity_poly.type
_entity_poly.pdbx_seq_one_letter_code
_entity_poly.pdbx_strand_id
1 'polypeptide(L)'
;TLEKAKDTFGLPGLRLIDPTCGSGHFLLTTFERMFDAWQKREPGTNARELAQRALDVVHGVDVNPFAIAICRFRLFIAAMKAAGSHKVKGAPNFHFNLACGDSLLHGRRFESTFGLQASLMEEDEPLKHVLEVEDKDKLSKILDQQYHAVVGNPPYITVKDKALRNAYRVKYSSCYKEYSLGVPFTERFFDLTISSSSTQTPGYVGMITANSFMKREFGSVLVEKYLTEKDLTHVVDTSGAYIPGHGTPTVILFARNQAPKSACVRAALGINGEPGIPNDPAKGLVWSSIVKGLHLPKFENEYVSITNVDRKGFSSHPWSLGGGGANELKDKLEVSSVKTLGEIVSAVGFVCITKQDDVFVQNSKVFQRHGVPETCTKHFGKGEEIRDWSHNSDMRVIFPYDDNVSVRKDDGFYPALKFMWPFKVNLNSRKLFNGKTYKEGGRTWYIYGQIPVDRYREKRSLAFAFVTTQNHFVFDCEGTVFKQSAPVVKLKSTASLNDYLLLQGVLNSSIACFWMKQVFMDKGNGGIGGGIGDEKWERRYDHDGSKLKKMPLLDAVERYFQNNDSSVNYELEPIIKFVRAINSEINVIEEHSPLKVISDGEVELVRVLENSEQEYAKSFGRLVGLQEELDWYLYFLYGFTERPICILNNQKDTDKLNDFPGLGYRAFELVLAQKIKNDNLKTSWFERHNSKPIFSYEDKLSKDIQNVTEERMKLIADNSDLAIFESLEYKRRWNRPTWPEKKKAACREWLLDEMEKYLSNSDQGLTTYSRLADVFCNDKKFLKIAEIYSETDLVDIQSAISQLCNSEAVPQVSLFRYKPSGIKKYKAWCEVWSLQRKEDEILRADQDLIAEIPIPPNYSKGDFRQVSYWNNREKLDLPKERFFSLPGCEKDGDSTLVIGWAGMNHLQRATAIATWYLDRKETDGWEAEKLKPMLVAIDELIPWLKQWHNEIDPEFGERMGDYYEGFLLEEMRMLDITKDDLLAWEPVVAPKKKAATKKRMPKKMKNIEVDEIESSKEQV
;
A
#
# COMPACT_ATOMS: atom_id res chain seq x y z
N THR A 1 7.99 38.84 29.81
CA THR A 1 6.63 38.50 29.27
C THR A 1 5.83 37.66 30.24
N LEU A 2 6.42 36.60 30.81
CA LEU A 2 5.80 35.88 31.92
C LEU A 2 5.73 36.70 33.22
N GLU A 3 6.62 37.66 33.41
CA GLU A 3 6.57 38.58 34.56
C GLU A 3 5.47 39.63 34.44
N LYS A 4 5.24 40.16 33.23
CA LYS A 4 4.01 40.95 32.98
C LYS A 4 2.75 40.10 32.99
N ALA A 5 2.85 38.79 32.60
CA ALA A 5 1.78 37.83 32.75
C ALA A 5 1.59 37.36 34.21
N LYS A 6 2.59 37.48 35.09
CA LYS A 6 2.38 37.23 36.54
C LYS A 6 1.34 38.14 37.15
N ASP A 7 1.27 39.39 36.70
CA ASP A 7 0.24 40.32 37.15
C ASP A 7 -1.11 40.13 36.47
N THR A 8 -1.15 39.40 35.35
CA THR A 8 -2.36 39.22 34.56
C THR A 8 -2.76 37.74 34.38
N PHE A 9 -2.00 36.81 34.93
CA PHE A 9 -2.33 35.41 34.82
C PHE A 9 -3.63 35.09 35.56
N GLY A 10 -4.69 34.74 34.84
CA GLY A 10 -6.03 34.62 35.37
C GLY A 10 -6.78 35.95 35.56
N LEU A 11 -6.21 37.13 35.20
CA LEU A 11 -6.84 38.40 35.28
C LEU A 11 -7.71 38.78 34.07
N PRO A 12 -8.60 39.77 34.18
CA PRO A 12 -9.33 40.30 33.04
C PRO A 12 -8.37 40.77 31.92
N GLY A 13 -8.62 40.32 30.72
CA GLY A 13 -7.81 40.60 29.54
C GLY A 13 -6.98 39.46 28.98
N LEU A 14 -6.63 38.45 29.79
CA LEU A 14 -6.06 37.21 29.23
C LEU A 14 -7.12 36.48 28.40
N ARG A 15 -6.76 36.12 27.18
CA ARG A 15 -7.65 35.38 26.27
C ARG A 15 -6.91 34.25 25.59
N LEU A 16 -7.54 33.07 25.59
CA LEU A 16 -7.08 31.89 24.87
C LEU A 16 -8.21 31.41 23.96
N ILE A 17 -7.89 31.01 22.75
CA ILE A 17 -8.83 30.38 21.83
C ILE A 17 -8.34 29.03 21.36
N ASP A 18 -9.30 28.10 21.19
CA ASP A 18 -9.17 26.91 20.35
C ASP A 18 -10.13 27.06 19.15
N PRO A 19 -9.61 27.38 17.94
CA PRO A 19 -10.45 27.60 16.77
C PRO A 19 -10.93 26.29 16.10
N THR A 20 -10.66 25.15 16.74
CA THR A 20 -11.06 23.79 16.34
C THR A 20 -11.45 22.96 17.56
N CYS A 21 -12.22 23.57 18.45
CA CYS A 21 -12.32 23.13 19.85
C CYS A 21 -12.97 21.76 20.05
N GLY A 22 -13.69 21.23 19.07
CA GLY A 22 -14.40 19.99 19.20
C GLY A 22 -15.29 19.97 20.47
N SER A 23 -15.14 18.92 21.26
CA SER A 23 -15.83 18.79 22.56
C SER A 23 -15.13 19.53 23.74
N GLY A 24 -14.11 20.36 23.47
CA GLY A 24 -13.54 21.32 24.41
C GLY A 24 -12.44 20.81 25.34
N HIS A 25 -11.58 19.86 24.92
CA HIS A 25 -10.54 19.34 25.80
C HIS A 25 -9.52 20.39 26.25
N PHE A 26 -8.99 21.18 25.32
CA PHE A 26 -8.07 22.27 25.65
C PHE A 26 -8.75 23.34 26.50
N LEU A 27 -10.01 23.66 26.19
CA LEU A 27 -10.77 24.70 26.90
C LEU A 27 -11.07 24.31 28.35
N LEU A 28 -11.41 23.03 28.59
CA LEU A 28 -11.63 22.51 29.94
C LEU A 28 -10.37 22.57 30.79
N THR A 29 -9.24 22.10 30.28
CA THR A 29 -7.98 22.13 30.99
C THR A 29 -7.54 23.59 31.27
N THR A 30 -7.79 24.49 30.30
CA THR A 30 -7.51 25.91 30.48
C THR A 30 -8.41 26.50 31.56
N PHE A 31 -9.71 26.22 31.53
CA PHE A 31 -10.66 26.65 32.55
C PHE A 31 -10.23 26.22 33.96
N GLU A 32 -9.90 24.95 34.13
CA GLU A 32 -9.45 24.41 35.43
C GLU A 32 -8.20 25.15 35.93
N ARG A 33 -7.19 25.32 35.08
CA ARG A 33 -5.96 26.04 35.42
C ARG A 33 -6.22 27.51 35.76
N MET A 34 -7.12 28.17 35.06
CA MET A 34 -7.47 29.55 35.33
C MET A 34 -8.25 29.71 36.64
N PHE A 35 -9.19 28.79 36.89
CA PHE A 35 -9.94 28.80 38.14
C PHE A 35 -9.00 28.59 39.36
N ASP A 36 -8.10 27.60 39.30
CA ASP A 36 -7.09 27.35 40.33
C ASP A 36 -6.19 28.58 40.56
N ALA A 37 -5.77 29.24 39.49
CA ALA A 37 -4.95 30.46 39.57
C ALA A 37 -5.71 31.59 40.24
N TRP A 38 -6.98 31.83 39.88
CA TRP A 38 -7.84 32.85 40.52
C TRP A 38 -8.09 32.52 41.98
N GLN A 39 -8.40 31.26 42.31
CA GLN A 39 -8.67 30.83 43.69
C GLN A 39 -7.45 31.06 44.60
N LYS A 40 -6.24 30.77 44.11
CA LYS A 40 -4.98 31.01 44.84
C LYS A 40 -4.71 32.50 45.03
N ARG A 41 -5.09 33.33 44.10
CA ARG A 41 -4.81 34.77 44.12
C ARG A 41 -5.84 35.53 44.94
N GLU A 42 -7.07 35.17 44.86
CA GLU A 42 -8.20 35.84 45.52
C GLU A 42 -9.07 34.80 46.29
N PRO A 43 -8.55 34.21 47.34
CA PRO A 43 -9.23 33.13 48.06
C PRO A 43 -10.52 33.59 48.77
N GLY A 44 -10.70 34.88 48.96
CA GLY A 44 -11.90 35.46 49.57
C GLY A 44 -13.02 35.79 48.55
N THR A 45 -12.75 35.73 47.27
CA THR A 45 -13.76 36.01 46.24
C THR A 45 -14.69 34.84 46.03
N ASN A 46 -15.96 35.11 45.75
CA ASN A 46 -16.98 34.10 45.54
C ASN A 46 -16.58 33.13 44.39
N ALA A 47 -16.57 31.83 44.65
CA ALA A 47 -16.15 30.79 43.70
C ALA A 47 -16.95 30.85 42.39
N ARG A 48 -18.22 31.26 42.42
CA ARG A 48 -19.05 31.47 41.22
C ARG A 48 -18.51 32.59 40.35
N GLU A 49 -18.07 33.70 40.96
CA GLU A 49 -17.45 34.83 40.23
C GLU A 49 -16.10 34.40 39.65
N LEU A 50 -15.26 33.69 40.42
CA LEU A 50 -14.01 33.16 39.92
C LEU A 50 -14.18 32.16 38.78
N ALA A 51 -15.23 31.33 38.84
CA ALA A 51 -15.58 30.41 37.74
C ALA A 51 -15.98 31.19 36.46
N GLN A 52 -16.75 32.27 36.59
CA GLN A 52 -17.07 33.09 35.41
C GLN A 52 -15.82 33.79 34.84
N ARG A 53 -14.96 34.35 35.68
CA ARG A 53 -13.70 34.95 35.21
C ARG A 53 -12.80 33.94 34.50
N ALA A 54 -12.78 32.70 34.95
CA ALA A 54 -12.06 31.62 34.25
C ALA A 54 -12.73 31.24 32.91
N LEU A 55 -14.07 31.26 32.81
CA LEU A 55 -14.80 31.10 31.57
C LEU A 55 -14.57 32.24 30.57
N ASP A 56 -14.40 33.46 31.05
CA ASP A 56 -14.16 34.65 30.20
C ASP A 56 -12.81 34.58 29.47
N VAL A 57 -11.85 33.79 30.00
CA VAL A 57 -10.55 33.57 29.37
C VAL A 57 -10.67 32.66 28.15
N VAL A 58 -11.53 31.66 28.19
CA VAL A 58 -11.58 30.57 27.20
C VAL A 58 -12.59 30.86 26.08
N HIS A 59 -12.11 30.74 24.85
CA HIS A 59 -12.91 30.93 23.63
C HIS A 59 -12.78 29.68 22.74
N GLY A 60 -13.85 29.36 22.04
CA GLY A 60 -13.83 28.16 21.16
C GLY A 60 -14.73 28.31 19.95
N VAL A 61 -14.27 27.79 18.84
CA VAL A 61 -15.06 27.70 17.61
C VAL A 61 -14.90 26.29 17.04
N ASP A 62 -15.99 25.74 16.53
CA ASP A 62 -16.00 24.49 15.77
C ASP A 62 -17.09 24.53 14.72
N VAL A 63 -16.88 23.87 13.59
CA VAL A 63 -17.86 23.77 12.51
C VAL A 63 -19.05 22.85 12.88
N ASN A 64 -18.84 21.94 13.82
CA ASN A 64 -19.83 20.96 14.23
C ASN A 64 -20.69 21.48 15.41
N PRO A 65 -21.99 21.77 15.21
CA PRO A 65 -22.88 22.26 16.27
C PRO A 65 -23.02 21.28 17.45
N PHE A 66 -22.97 19.99 17.21
CA PHE A 66 -23.01 19.00 18.29
C PHE A 66 -21.75 19.05 19.17
N ALA A 67 -20.58 19.25 18.54
CA ALA A 67 -19.33 19.41 19.26
C ALA A 67 -19.39 20.66 20.17
N ILE A 68 -19.87 21.79 19.66
CA ILE A 68 -20.06 23.02 20.43
C ILE A 68 -21.05 22.82 21.58
N ALA A 69 -22.17 22.12 21.34
CA ALA A 69 -23.15 21.80 22.40
C ALA A 69 -22.51 20.96 23.51
N ILE A 70 -21.76 19.93 23.16
CA ILE A 70 -21.03 19.09 24.13
C ILE A 70 -19.96 19.91 24.86
N CYS A 71 -19.21 20.75 24.17
CA CYS A 71 -18.21 21.62 24.78
C CYS A 71 -18.84 22.58 25.83
N ARG A 72 -19.95 23.24 25.45
CA ARG A 72 -20.73 24.10 26.33
C ARG A 72 -21.21 23.36 27.57
N PHE A 73 -21.76 22.16 27.39
CA PHE A 73 -22.22 21.33 28.49
C PHE A 73 -21.07 20.93 29.43
N ARG A 74 -19.95 20.50 28.90
CA ARG A 74 -18.78 20.12 29.71
C ARG A 74 -18.20 21.29 30.50
N LEU A 75 -18.06 22.47 29.88
CA LEU A 75 -17.63 23.69 30.57
C LEU A 75 -18.64 24.13 31.62
N PHE A 76 -19.96 24.00 31.35
CA PHE A 76 -20.99 24.27 32.32
C PHE A 76 -20.88 23.37 33.56
N ILE A 77 -20.70 22.04 33.36
CA ILE A 77 -20.51 21.13 34.49
C ILE A 77 -19.25 21.45 35.28
N ALA A 78 -18.14 21.76 34.59
CA ALA A 78 -16.88 22.16 35.25
C ALA A 78 -17.06 23.42 36.06
N ALA A 79 -17.73 24.43 35.52
CA ALA A 79 -18.01 25.71 36.21
C ALA A 79 -18.96 25.52 37.41
N MET A 80 -20.00 24.69 37.29
CA MET A 80 -20.87 24.29 38.37
C MET A 80 -20.09 23.64 39.52
N LYS A 81 -19.24 22.67 39.18
CA LYS A 81 -18.38 21.98 40.14
C LYS A 81 -17.43 22.96 40.85
N ALA A 82 -16.77 23.85 40.10
CA ALA A 82 -15.89 24.89 40.60
C ALA A 82 -16.60 25.86 41.54
N ALA A 83 -17.83 26.23 41.18
CA ALA A 83 -18.70 27.09 41.98
C ALA A 83 -19.33 26.41 43.21
N GLY A 84 -19.03 25.10 43.46
CA GLY A 84 -19.65 24.35 44.55
C GLY A 84 -21.15 24.05 44.36
N SER A 85 -21.66 24.14 43.16
CA SER A 85 -23.08 23.93 42.85
C SER A 85 -23.33 22.52 42.32
N HIS A 86 -24.16 21.74 43.08
CA HIS A 86 -24.44 20.34 42.74
C HIS A 86 -25.84 20.11 42.16
N LYS A 87 -26.64 21.15 41.98
CA LYS A 87 -28.00 21.06 41.45
C LYS A 87 -28.19 21.95 40.23
N VAL A 88 -28.75 21.41 39.15
CA VAL A 88 -29.07 22.15 37.92
C VAL A 88 -30.23 23.16 38.20
N LYS A 89 -31.17 22.82 39.03
CA LYS A 89 -32.26 23.75 39.43
C LYS A 89 -31.62 24.88 40.29
N GLY A 90 -31.67 26.12 39.79
CA GLY A 90 -31.03 27.27 40.42
C GLY A 90 -29.53 27.43 40.02
N ALA A 91 -29.10 26.75 38.96
CA ALA A 91 -27.73 26.90 38.43
C ALA A 91 -27.44 28.38 38.09
N PRO A 92 -26.20 28.83 38.29
CA PRO A 92 -25.78 30.15 37.84
C PRO A 92 -25.94 30.30 36.32
N ASN A 93 -26.34 31.45 35.86
CA ASN A 93 -26.33 31.78 34.46
C ASN A 93 -24.88 32.13 34.01
N PHE A 94 -24.10 31.13 33.66
CA PHE A 94 -22.76 31.31 33.16
C PHE A 94 -22.77 31.77 31.72
N HIS A 95 -21.84 32.64 31.37
CA HIS A 95 -21.61 33.09 30.01
C HIS A 95 -20.44 32.27 29.38
N PHE A 96 -20.58 31.87 28.08
CA PHE A 96 -19.60 31.06 27.35
C PHE A 96 -19.23 31.73 26.02
N ASN A 97 -17.93 31.86 25.75
CA ASN A 97 -17.42 32.36 24.48
C ASN A 97 -17.22 31.21 23.46
N LEU A 98 -18.32 30.60 23.09
CA LEU A 98 -18.36 29.48 22.13
C LEU A 98 -19.27 29.83 20.98
N ALA A 99 -18.84 29.58 19.73
CA ALA A 99 -19.64 29.75 18.52
C ALA A 99 -19.47 28.58 17.57
N CYS A 100 -20.54 28.30 16.80
CA CYS A 100 -20.52 27.33 15.71
C CYS A 100 -20.21 28.05 14.39
N GLY A 101 -19.21 27.57 13.63
CA GLY A 101 -18.85 28.11 12.34
C GLY A 101 -17.47 27.70 11.86
N ASP A 102 -17.18 28.03 10.62
CA ASP A 102 -15.87 27.74 10.01
C ASP A 102 -14.86 28.85 10.38
N SER A 103 -13.87 28.48 11.21
CA SER A 103 -12.82 29.41 11.66
C SER A 103 -11.89 29.88 10.53
N LEU A 104 -11.84 29.16 9.40
CA LEU A 104 -11.04 29.54 8.26
C LEU A 104 -11.72 30.54 7.33
N LEU A 105 -13.05 30.61 7.35
CA LEU A 105 -13.83 31.46 6.45
C LEU A 105 -14.40 32.74 7.11
N HIS A 106 -14.45 32.79 8.44
CA HIS A 106 -15.06 33.90 9.17
C HIS A 106 -14.03 34.73 9.95
N GLY A 107 -14.38 36.03 10.22
CA GLY A 107 -13.61 36.99 11.03
C GLY A 107 -12.93 38.05 10.20
N ARG A 108 -12.39 39.06 10.90
CA ARG A 108 -11.92 40.39 10.42
C ARG A 108 -11.00 40.39 9.19
N ARG A 109 -10.15 39.40 9.02
CA ARG A 109 -9.28 39.27 7.82
C ARG A 109 -10.07 39.15 6.51
N PHE A 110 -11.36 38.91 6.60
CA PHE A 110 -12.18 38.50 5.48
C PHE A 110 -13.20 39.56 5.07
N GLU A 111 -13.54 40.50 5.91
CA GLU A 111 -14.55 41.54 5.59
C GLU A 111 -14.04 42.58 4.59
N SER A 112 -12.77 42.94 4.61
CA SER A 112 -12.20 43.93 3.69
C SER A 112 -12.01 43.42 2.25
N THR A 113 -11.88 42.08 2.08
CA THR A 113 -11.75 41.45 0.76
C THR A 113 -13.09 40.91 0.24
N PHE A 114 -14.05 40.71 1.15
CA PHE A 114 -15.36 40.12 0.84
C PHE A 114 -16.43 41.12 0.47
N GLY A 115 -16.29 42.39 0.82
CA GLY A 115 -17.27 43.42 0.45
C GLY A 115 -17.48 43.56 -1.08
N LEU A 116 -16.46 43.25 -1.86
CA LEU A 116 -16.54 43.23 -3.33
C LEU A 116 -16.74 41.82 -3.93
N GLN A 117 -16.33 40.74 -3.24
CA GLN A 117 -16.47 39.37 -3.75
C GLN A 117 -17.61 38.57 -3.12
N ALA A 118 -18.16 38.97 -1.99
CA ALA A 118 -19.34 38.33 -1.41
C ALA A 118 -20.56 38.48 -2.32
N SER A 119 -20.69 39.59 -3.04
CA SER A 119 -21.74 39.77 -4.06
C SER A 119 -21.55 38.83 -5.29
N LEU A 120 -20.32 38.37 -5.53
CA LEU A 120 -20.02 37.40 -6.60
C LEU A 120 -20.09 35.92 -6.13
N MET A 121 -20.05 35.67 -4.80
CA MET A 121 -20.20 34.34 -4.20
C MET A 121 -21.61 34.04 -3.70
N GLU A 122 -22.47 35.03 -3.56
CA GLU A 122 -23.91 34.83 -3.26
C GLU A 122 -24.67 34.10 -4.38
N GLU A 123 -24.11 34.04 -5.59
CA GLU A 123 -24.63 33.25 -6.70
C GLU A 123 -24.08 31.80 -6.75
N ASP A 124 -23.04 31.47 -5.96
CA ASP A 124 -22.47 30.11 -5.92
C ASP A 124 -23.22 29.25 -4.85
N GLU A 125 -24.31 28.59 -5.24
CA GLU A 125 -25.05 27.61 -4.42
C GLU A 125 -24.19 26.61 -3.62
N PRO A 126 -22.97 26.14 -4.08
CA PRO A 126 -22.21 25.11 -3.37
C PRO A 126 -21.70 25.48 -1.98
N LEU A 127 -21.49 26.75 -1.65
CA LEU A 127 -20.92 27.16 -0.36
C LEU A 127 -21.94 27.76 0.63
N LYS A 128 -23.18 27.92 0.24
CA LYS A 128 -24.25 28.51 1.06
C LYS A 128 -24.38 27.81 2.42
N HIS A 129 -24.36 26.47 2.42
CA HIS A 129 -24.46 25.67 3.63
C HIS A 129 -23.28 25.80 4.62
N VAL A 130 -22.11 26.28 4.17
CA VAL A 130 -20.91 26.52 5.01
C VAL A 130 -20.91 27.95 5.55
N LEU A 131 -21.54 28.88 4.83
CA LEU A 131 -21.62 30.30 5.20
C LEU A 131 -22.81 30.62 6.11
N GLU A 132 -23.84 29.76 6.13
CA GLU A 132 -24.96 29.83 7.06
C GLU A 132 -24.52 29.37 8.45
N VAL A 133 -24.51 30.28 9.43
CA VAL A 133 -24.12 30.03 10.81
C VAL A 133 -25.23 30.41 11.76
N GLU A 134 -25.34 29.71 12.90
CA GLU A 134 -26.38 29.89 13.91
C GLU A 134 -26.39 31.30 14.51
N ASP A 135 -25.20 31.86 14.76
CA ASP A 135 -25.02 33.19 15.36
C ASP A 135 -23.78 33.86 14.76
N LYS A 136 -23.97 34.60 13.70
CA LYS A 136 -22.88 35.27 12.96
C LYS A 136 -22.21 36.35 13.77
N ASP A 137 -22.98 37.08 14.56
CA ASP A 137 -22.44 38.19 15.36
C ASP A 137 -21.51 37.68 16.47
N LYS A 138 -21.92 36.60 17.13
CA LYS A 138 -21.09 35.95 18.15
C LYS A 138 -19.85 35.32 17.56
N LEU A 139 -19.97 34.65 16.41
CA LEU A 139 -18.83 34.06 15.70
C LEU A 139 -17.82 35.17 15.31
N SER A 140 -18.29 36.27 14.69
CA SER A 140 -17.44 37.38 14.32
C SER A 140 -16.79 38.00 15.54
N LYS A 141 -17.54 38.26 16.62
CA LYS A 141 -17.00 38.78 17.86
C LYS A 141 -15.85 37.93 18.44
N ILE A 142 -15.91 36.61 18.30
CA ILE A 142 -14.85 35.71 18.75
C ILE A 142 -13.66 35.70 17.76
N LEU A 143 -13.90 35.65 16.45
CA LEU A 143 -12.84 35.50 15.45
C LEU A 143 -12.18 36.82 15.02
N ASP A 144 -12.72 38.00 15.40
CA ASP A 144 -12.20 39.32 15.06
C ASP A 144 -11.20 39.84 16.07
N GLN A 145 -11.13 39.27 17.25
CA GLN A 145 -10.16 39.64 18.28
C GLN A 145 -8.87 38.82 18.19
N GLN A 146 -7.81 39.34 18.82
CA GLN A 146 -6.53 38.62 18.95
C GLN A 146 -6.39 38.00 20.32
N TYR A 147 -5.61 36.94 20.42
CA TYR A 147 -5.46 36.10 21.60
C TYR A 147 -4.02 36.03 22.07
N HIS A 148 -3.82 35.95 23.40
CA HIS A 148 -2.52 35.74 24.02
C HIS A 148 -1.99 34.31 23.79
N ALA A 149 -2.91 33.34 23.62
CA ALA A 149 -2.58 31.99 23.26
C ALA A 149 -3.64 31.40 22.30
N VAL A 150 -3.20 30.74 21.25
CA VAL A 150 -4.02 29.97 20.33
C VAL A 150 -3.55 28.53 20.40
N VAL A 151 -4.45 27.64 20.79
CA VAL A 151 -4.16 26.21 20.93
C VAL A 151 -5.19 25.38 20.18
N GLY A 152 -4.83 24.20 19.72
CA GLY A 152 -5.83 23.32 19.11
C GLY A 152 -5.25 22.12 18.40
N ASN A 153 -6.19 21.28 17.95
CA ASN A 153 -5.93 20.07 17.15
C ASN A 153 -6.79 20.12 15.88
N PRO A 154 -6.33 20.79 14.80
CA PRO A 154 -7.09 20.90 13.57
C PRO A 154 -7.28 19.54 12.90
N PRO A 155 -8.35 19.34 12.10
CA PRO A 155 -8.63 18.07 11.45
C PRO A 155 -7.55 17.67 10.43
N TYR A 156 -7.18 16.37 10.42
CA TYR A 156 -6.11 15.79 9.59
C TYR A 156 -6.57 15.35 8.20
N ILE A 157 -7.56 16.01 7.64
CA ILE A 157 -8.18 15.66 6.37
C ILE A 157 -7.77 16.60 5.23
N THR A 158 -7.83 16.09 4.00
CA THR A 158 -7.77 16.87 2.78
C THR A 158 -9.20 17.18 2.33
N VAL A 159 -9.50 18.44 2.07
CA VAL A 159 -10.83 18.88 1.62
C VAL A 159 -11.15 18.28 0.26
N LYS A 160 -12.20 17.48 0.17
CA LYS A 160 -12.64 16.85 -1.08
C LYS A 160 -13.44 17.81 -1.96
N ASP A 161 -14.23 18.67 -1.35
CA ASP A 161 -14.97 19.71 -2.05
C ASP A 161 -14.03 20.72 -2.69
N LYS A 162 -14.16 20.90 -4.02
CA LYS A 162 -13.27 21.76 -4.79
C LYS A 162 -13.53 23.24 -4.54
N ALA A 163 -14.80 23.64 -4.37
CA ALA A 163 -15.18 25.03 -4.12
C ALA A 163 -14.63 25.48 -2.77
N LEU A 164 -14.85 24.69 -1.71
CA LEU A 164 -14.33 24.95 -0.38
C LEU A 164 -12.80 24.97 -0.33
N ARG A 165 -12.15 24.01 -1.01
CA ARG A 165 -10.68 23.97 -1.12
C ARG A 165 -10.11 25.20 -1.82
N ASN A 166 -10.78 25.69 -2.87
CA ASN A 166 -10.37 26.92 -3.55
C ASN A 166 -10.61 28.15 -2.71
N ALA A 167 -11.69 28.21 -1.95
CA ALA A 167 -11.97 29.31 -1.02
C ALA A 167 -10.85 29.47 0.03
N TYR A 168 -10.42 28.36 0.63
CA TYR A 168 -9.26 28.39 1.53
C TYR A 168 -7.96 28.80 0.84
N ARG A 169 -7.71 28.31 -0.40
CA ARG A 169 -6.49 28.64 -1.15
C ARG A 169 -6.38 30.13 -1.47
N VAL A 170 -7.48 30.79 -1.73
CA VAL A 170 -7.50 32.25 -1.97
C VAL A 170 -7.14 33.01 -0.71
N LYS A 171 -7.47 32.50 0.49
CA LYS A 171 -7.31 33.18 1.76
C LYS A 171 -5.97 32.91 2.47
N TYR A 172 -5.41 31.72 2.23
CA TYR A 172 -4.20 31.25 2.93
C TYR A 172 -3.08 30.97 1.92
N SER A 173 -2.03 31.76 2.04
CA SER A 173 -0.86 31.72 1.14
C SER A 173 -0.09 30.40 1.19
N SER A 174 -0.16 29.70 2.31
CA SER A 174 0.49 28.40 2.53
C SER A 174 -0.21 27.24 1.84
N CYS A 175 -1.43 27.40 1.33
CA CYS A 175 -2.21 26.36 0.65
C CYS A 175 -1.66 26.01 -0.74
N TYR A 176 -0.88 24.95 -0.83
CA TYR A 176 -0.26 24.48 -2.06
C TYR A 176 -0.71 23.07 -2.43
N LYS A 177 -0.95 22.81 -3.72
CA LYS A 177 -1.44 21.52 -4.25
C LYS A 177 -2.69 20.98 -3.52
N GLU A 178 -2.72 19.70 -3.16
CA GLU A 178 -3.79 19.05 -2.38
C GLU A 178 -3.40 19.00 -0.90
N TYR A 179 -3.56 20.11 -0.22
CA TYR A 179 -3.15 20.29 1.17
C TYR A 179 -4.14 19.68 2.18
N SER A 180 -3.64 19.33 3.35
CA SER A 180 -4.47 19.00 4.52
C SER A 180 -4.90 20.27 5.25
N LEU A 181 -6.02 20.21 5.98
CA LEU A 181 -6.52 21.36 6.73
C LEU A 181 -5.55 21.89 7.80
N GLY A 182 -4.62 21.08 8.28
CA GLY A 182 -3.54 21.54 9.16
C GLY A 182 -2.73 22.71 8.59
N VAL A 183 -2.61 22.82 7.25
CA VAL A 183 -1.87 23.91 6.59
C VAL A 183 -2.55 25.25 6.77
N PRO A 184 -3.79 25.50 6.28
CA PRO A 184 -4.46 26.78 6.50
C PRO A 184 -4.72 27.07 7.98
N PHE A 185 -4.97 26.05 8.80
CA PHE A 185 -5.11 26.25 10.24
C PHE A 185 -3.81 26.73 10.91
N THR A 186 -2.63 26.26 10.47
CA THR A 186 -1.37 26.80 10.98
C THR A 186 -1.29 28.32 10.74
N GLU A 187 -1.58 28.76 9.53
CA GLU A 187 -1.61 30.20 9.21
C GLU A 187 -2.69 30.93 10.03
N ARG A 188 -3.89 30.35 10.17
CA ARG A 188 -4.99 30.93 10.97
C ARG A 188 -4.66 31.06 12.44
N PHE A 189 -3.93 30.12 13.03
CA PHE A 189 -3.50 30.21 14.43
C PHE A 189 -2.63 31.44 14.67
N PHE A 190 -1.70 31.74 13.77
CA PHE A 190 -0.91 32.97 13.86
C PHE A 190 -1.75 34.22 13.64
N ASP A 191 -2.74 34.24 12.77
CA ASP A 191 -3.63 35.36 12.54
C ASP A 191 -4.44 35.73 13.79
N LEU A 192 -4.91 34.73 14.52
CA LEU A 192 -5.64 34.92 15.77
C LEU A 192 -4.73 35.28 16.95
N THR A 193 -3.42 35.11 16.80
CA THR A 193 -2.46 35.38 17.89
C THR A 193 -1.96 36.81 17.85
N ILE A 194 -1.84 37.47 19.02
CA ILE A 194 -1.26 38.81 19.15
C ILE A 194 0.13 38.82 18.52
N SER A 195 0.35 39.73 17.57
CA SER A 195 1.66 39.94 16.96
C SER A 195 2.53 40.87 17.80
N SER A 196 3.84 40.70 17.71
CA SER A 196 4.81 41.56 18.38
C SER A 196 4.73 42.99 17.86
N SER A 197 4.70 43.97 18.77
CA SER A 197 4.85 45.38 18.47
C SER A 197 5.73 46.04 19.53
N SER A 198 6.00 47.34 19.40
CA SER A 198 6.73 48.11 20.41
C SER A 198 6.03 48.12 21.76
N THR A 199 4.72 47.96 21.79
CA THR A 199 3.87 48.01 22.98
C THR A 199 3.25 46.67 23.39
N GLN A 200 3.33 45.66 22.55
CA GLN A 200 2.70 44.36 22.81
C GLN A 200 3.71 43.21 22.69
N THR A 201 3.67 42.32 23.69
CA THR A 201 4.43 41.08 23.66
C THR A 201 3.71 40.06 22.75
N PRO A 202 4.44 39.27 21.93
CA PRO A 202 3.84 38.31 21.03
C PRO A 202 3.11 37.24 21.82
N GLY A 203 1.95 36.83 21.27
CA GLY A 203 1.21 35.70 21.79
C GLY A 203 1.84 34.37 21.37
N TYR A 204 1.29 33.30 21.91
CA TYR A 204 1.79 31.92 21.74
C TYR A 204 0.87 31.10 20.86
N VAL A 205 1.45 30.27 20.02
CA VAL A 205 0.76 29.22 19.24
C VAL A 205 1.20 27.87 19.78
N GLY A 206 0.23 26.98 20.04
CA GLY A 206 0.45 25.59 20.41
C GLY A 206 -0.49 24.70 19.59
N MET A 207 0.05 23.92 18.66
CA MET A 207 -0.77 23.12 17.73
C MET A 207 -0.24 21.71 17.65
N ILE A 208 -1.14 20.72 17.80
CA ILE A 208 -0.86 19.35 17.40
C ILE A 208 -1.48 19.11 16.02
N THR A 209 -0.72 18.57 15.09
CA THR A 209 -1.21 18.30 13.73
C THR A 209 -0.58 17.04 13.14
N ALA A 210 -1.16 16.51 12.06
CA ALA A 210 -0.54 15.42 11.31
C ALA A 210 0.82 15.86 10.76
N ASN A 211 1.84 15.01 10.88
CA ASN A 211 3.19 15.31 10.42
C ASN A 211 3.37 15.27 8.89
N SER A 212 2.30 14.97 8.14
CA SER A 212 2.35 14.79 6.68
C SER A 212 2.85 16.03 5.91
N PHE A 213 2.61 17.25 6.42
CA PHE A 213 3.14 18.48 5.81
C PHE A 213 4.67 18.54 5.81
N MET A 214 5.31 17.88 6.76
CA MET A 214 6.77 17.84 6.88
C MET A 214 7.45 17.16 5.70
N LYS A 215 6.80 16.14 5.14
CA LYS A 215 7.38 15.30 4.09
C LYS A 215 6.61 15.36 2.76
N ARG A 216 5.31 15.69 2.73
CA ARG A 216 4.54 15.81 1.49
C ARG A 216 4.68 17.19 0.89
N GLU A 217 4.75 17.24 -0.43
CA GLU A 217 5.05 18.47 -1.20
C GLU A 217 4.08 19.62 -0.93
N PHE A 218 2.83 19.34 -0.55
CA PHE A 218 1.88 20.41 -0.19
C PHE A 218 2.34 21.23 1.03
N GLY A 219 3.23 20.69 1.85
CA GLY A 219 3.78 21.39 3.02
C GLY A 219 4.97 22.31 2.70
N SER A 220 5.52 22.28 1.49
CA SER A 220 6.73 23.03 1.14
C SER A 220 6.57 24.54 1.34
N VAL A 221 5.45 25.12 0.88
CA VAL A 221 5.20 26.56 1.05
C VAL A 221 5.01 26.95 2.52
N LEU A 222 4.32 26.09 3.29
CA LEU A 222 4.19 26.31 4.74
C LEU A 222 5.55 26.31 5.43
N VAL A 223 6.41 25.35 5.11
CA VAL A 223 7.74 25.17 5.73
C VAL A 223 8.72 26.24 5.26
N GLU A 224 8.89 26.42 3.95
CA GLU A 224 9.98 27.21 3.38
C GLU A 224 9.70 28.72 3.37
N LYS A 225 8.42 29.12 3.38
CA LYS A 225 8.03 30.54 3.31
C LYS A 225 7.36 31.02 4.59
N TYR A 226 6.30 30.34 5.03
CA TYR A 226 5.47 30.86 6.12
C TYR A 226 6.12 30.68 7.51
N LEU A 227 6.55 29.45 7.85
CA LEU A 227 7.13 29.16 9.17
C LEU A 227 8.53 29.78 9.37
N THR A 228 9.26 30.06 8.31
CA THR A 228 10.56 30.75 8.37
C THR A 228 10.46 32.17 8.91
N GLU A 229 9.30 32.83 8.74
CA GLU A 229 9.03 34.16 9.25
C GLU A 229 8.55 34.16 10.71
N LYS A 230 8.28 33.01 11.27
CA LYS A 230 7.71 32.85 12.63
C LYS A 230 8.77 32.33 13.62
N ASP A 231 8.66 32.77 14.85
CA ASP A 231 9.55 32.32 15.94
C ASP A 231 9.11 30.93 16.44
N LEU A 232 9.39 29.90 15.64
CA LEU A 232 9.20 28.52 16.03
C LEU A 232 10.15 28.19 17.19
N THR A 233 9.60 27.86 18.35
CA THR A 233 10.39 27.63 19.58
C THR A 233 10.62 26.16 19.84
N HIS A 234 9.60 25.28 19.60
CA HIS A 234 9.71 23.84 19.79
C HIS A 234 9.03 23.10 18.65
N VAL A 235 9.64 21.99 18.24
CA VAL A 235 9.08 20.98 17.34
C VAL A 235 9.17 19.65 18.06
N VAL A 236 8.04 19.01 18.32
CA VAL A 236 7.97 17.78 19.11
C VAL A 236 7.36 16.68 18.28
N ASP A 237 8.18 15.73 17.85
CA ASP A 237 7.69 14.52 17.17
C ASP A 237 6.96 13.62 18.16
N THR A 238 5.68 13.44 17.93
CA THR A 238 4.81 12.57 18.72
C THR A 238 4.36 11.34 17.93
N SER A 239 4.97 11.07 16.79
CA SER A 239 4.62 9.95 15.91
C SER A 239 4.80 8.59 16.55
N GLY A 240 5.74 8.46 17.50
CA GLY A 240 5.97 7.26 18.29
C GLY A 240 5.11 7.14 19.54
N ALA A 241 4.42 8.21 19.98
CA ALA A 241 3.60 8.21 21.18
C ALA A 241 2.21 7.64 20.92
N TYR A 242 1.63 6.95 21.89
CA TYR A 242 0.26 6.45 21.80
C TYR A 242 -0.76 7.56 22.00
N ILE A 243 -1.59 7.82 20.99
CA ILE A 243 -2.73 8.73 21.04
C ILE A 243 -4.02 7.90 20.85
N PRO A 244 -4.91 7.82 21.86
CA PRO A 244 -6.13 7.01 21.76
C PRO A 244 -7.01 7.39 20.57
N GLY A 245 -7.46 6.39 19.83
CA GLY A 245 -8.35 6.59 18.67
C GLY A 245 -7.68 7.16 17.42
N HIS A 246 -6.38 7.42 17.44
CA HIS A 246 -5.61 7.94 16.31
C HIS A 246 -4.51 6.99 15.86
N GLY A 247 -4.50 6.71 14.53
CA GLY A 247 -3.40 6.01 13.85
C GLY A 247 -2.53 6.92 12.98
N THR A 248 -2.79 8.24 12.97
CA THR A 248 -2.04 9.19 12.15
C THR A 248 -0.85 9.73 12.93
N PRO A 249 0.39 9.63 12.40
CA PRO A 249 1.57 10.24 13.01
C PRO A 249 1.41 11.75 13.16
N THR A 250 1.75 12.30 14.35
CA THR A 250 1.54 13.71 14.70
C THR A 250 2.84 14.40 15.11
N VAL A 251 2.80 15.73 15.04
CA VAL A 251 3.83 16.63 15.54
C VAL A 251 3.18 17.78 16.32
N ILE A 252 3.81 18.23 17.41
CA ILE A 252 3.39 19.41 18.12
C ILE A 252 4.34 20.56 17.79
N LEU A 253 3.76 21.69 17.40
CA LEU A 253 4.47 22.94 17.11
C LEU A 253 4.17 23.97 18.20
N PHE A 254 5.22 24.55 18.77
CA PHE A 254 5.10 25.73 19.61
C PHE A 254 5.84 26.92 18.96
N ALA A 255 5.16 28.04 18.91
CA ALA A 255 5.72 29.25 18.31
C ALA A 255 5.24 30.52 19.00
N ARG A 256 5.91 31.65 18.68
CA ARG A 256 5.46 32.98 18.99
C ARG A 256 5.18 33.75 17.71
N ASN A 257 4.18 34.62 17.76
CA ASN A 257 3.85 35.44 16.58
C ASN A 257 4.77 36.66 16.45
N GLN A 258 6.03 36.40 16.16
CA GLN A 258 7.10 37.37 15.90
C GLN A 258 8.14 36.76 14.96
N ALA A 259 9.06 37.60 14.47
CA ALA A 259 10.24 37.12 13.76
C ALA A 259 11.13 36.24 14.65
N PRO A 260 11.87 35.27 14.08
CA PRO A 260 12.77 34.39 14.82
C PRO A 260 13.76 35.14 15.69
N LYS A 261 13.92 34.75 16.98
CA LYS A 261 14.88 35.32 17.92
C LYS A 261 16.07 34.45 18.26
N SER A 262 15.92 33.13 18.09
CA SER A 262 16.97 32.14 18.37
C SER A 262 17.48 31.52 17.10
N ALA A 263 18.80 31.27 17.04
CA ALA A 263 19.40 30.47 15.94
C ALA A 263 19.00 29.01 15.99
N CYS A 264 18.49 28.52 17.11
CA CYS A 264 18.07 27.13 17.30
C CYS A 264 16.59 27.00 17.63
N VAL A 265 16.03 25.84 17.32
CA VAL A 265 14.71 25.37 17.71
C VAL A 265 14.89 24.15 18.61
N ARG A 266 14.17 24.13 19.72
CA ARG A 266 14.15 22.94 20.60
C ARG A 266 13.37 21.83 19.95
N ALA A 267 14.00 20.70 19.64
CA ALA A 267 13.38 19.58 18.97
C ALA A 267 13.38 18.31 19.81
N ALA A 268 12.25 17.64 19.89
CA ALA A 268 12.16 16.26 20.33
C ALA A 268 12.08 15.35 19.09
N LEU A 269 13.10 14.56 18.88
CA LEU A 269 13.34 13.74 17.71
C LEU A 269 13.02 12.27 18.07
N GLY A 270 12.16 11.60 17.29
CA GLY A 270 11.74 10.22 17.55
C GLY A 270 12.86 9.22 17.27
N ILE A 271 13.09 8.28 18.21
CA ILE A 271 13.99 7.13 18.04
C ILE A 271 13.15 5.84 17.90
N ASN A 272 12.34 5.48 18.89
CA ASN A 272 11.46 4.33 18.86
C ASN A 272 10.03 4.70 19.26
N GLY A 273 9.06 3.91 18.77
CA GLY A 273 7.66 4.04 19.18
C GLY A 273 7.36 3.30 20.48
N GLU A 274 6.13 3.47 20.98
CA GLU A 274 5.64 2.70 22.13
C GLU A 274 5.68 1.20 21.81
N PRO A 275 6.22 0.37 22.71
CA PRO A 275 6.32 -1.09 22.50
C PRO A 275 4.96 -1.79 22.57
N GLY A 276 3.93 -1.12 23.04
CA GLY A 276 2.56 -1.63 23.18
C GLY A 276 1.59 -0.55 23.63
N ILE A 277 0.30 -0.89 23.73
CA ILE A 277 -0.72 0.06 24.19
C ILE A 277 -0.55 0.28 25.71
N PRO A 278 -0.21 1.51 26.16
CA PRO A 278 -0.09 1.79 27.60
C PRO A 278 -1.47 1.80 28.25
N ASN A 279 -1.56 1.34 29.51
CA ASN A 279 -2.80 1.38 30.30
C ASN A 279 -3.31 2.81 30.52
N ASP A 280 -2.40 3.76 30.63
CA ASP A 280 -2.68 5.19 30.70
C ASP A 280 -1.85 5.90 29.63
N PRO A 281 -2.48 6.49 28.61
CA PRO A 281 -1.78 7.20 27.53
C PRO A 281 -0.83 8.30 28.03
N ALA A 282 -1.18 8.97 29.13
CA ALA A 282 -0.35 10.02 29.72
C ALA A 282 0.95 9.47 30.36
N LYS A 283 1.02 8.17 30.59
CA LYS A 283 2.17 7.46 31.18
C LYS A 283 2.92 6.60 30.14
N GLY A 284 2.55 6.70 28.85
CA GLY A 284 3.31 6.04 27.79
C GLY A 284 4.79 6.40 27.86
N LEU A 285 5.65 5.46 27.51
CA LEU A 285 7.11 5.59 27.62
C LEU A 285 7.65 6.71 26.76
N VAL A 286 7.18 6.81 25.51
CA VAL A 286 7.56 7.88 24.59
C VAL A 286 7.08 9.24 25.11
N TRP A 287 5.81 9.36 25.48
CA TRP A 287 5.26 10.61 25.97
C TRP A 287 5.94 11.07 27.26
N SER A 288 6.15 10.16 28.20
CA SER A 288 6.83 10.47 29.48
C SER A 288 8.29 10.91 29.24
N SER A 289 8.97 10.33 28.25
CA SER A 289 10.33 10.70 27.88
C SER A 289 10.37 12.12 27.28
N ILE A 290 9.41 12.46 26.41
CA ILE A 290 9.25 13.80 25.84
C ILE A 290 9.05 14.82 26.95
N VAL A 291 8.08 14.59 27.86
CA VAL A 291 7.75 15.54 28.94
C VAL A 291 8.93 15.77 29.86
N LYS A 292 9.65 14.70 30.24
CA LYS A 292 10.86 14.81 31.10
C LYS A 292 12.00 15.56 30.41
N GLY A 293 12.25 15.23 29.13
CA GLY A 293 13.42 15.71 28.39
C GLY A 293 13.30 17.12 27.87
N LEU A 294 12.09 17.67 27.64
CA LEU A 294 11.91 19.00 27.04
C LEU A 294 12.54 20.14 27.88
N HIS A 295 12.62 19.97 29.19
CA HIS A 295 13.18 20.95 30.11
C HIS A 295 14.68 20.78 30.38
N LEU A 296 15.28 19.69 29.91
CA LEU A 296 16.71 19.42 30.13
C LEU A 296 17.53 19.98 28.94
N PRO A 297 18.75 20.49 29.15
CA PRO A 297 19.58 21.04 28.05
C PRO A 297 19.80 20.03 26.91
N LYS A 298 20.09 18.78 27.22
CA LYS A 298 20.17 17.64 26.32
C LYS A 298 19.56 16.44 26.99
N PHE A 299 18.77 15.66 26.28
CA PHE A 299 18.18 14.43 26.80
C PHE A 299 18.12 13.40 25.67
N GLU A 300 18.55 12.19 25.96
CA GLU A 300 18.48 11.07 25.05
C GLU A 300 18.20 9.80 25.82
N ASN A 301 17.32 8.99 25.27
CA ASN A 301 17.06 7.64 25.74
C ASN A 301 16.65 6.75 24.55
N GLU A 302 16.20 5.55 24.83
CA GLU A 302 15.76 4.58 23.83
C GLU A 302 14.64 5.11 22.90
N TYR A 303 13.80 6.05 23.36
CA TYR A 303 12.60 6.51 22.65
C TYR A 303 12.78 7.82 21.92
N VAL A 304 13.50 8.75 22.50
CA VAL A 304 13.61 10.13 21.97
C VAL A 304 14.99 10.73 22.23
N SER A 305 15.44 11.58 21.30
CA SER A 305 16.55 12.48 21.48
C SER A 305 16.02 13.92 21.49
N ILE A 306 16.32 14.71 22.51
CA ILE A 306 15.84 16.09 22.66
C ILE A 306 17.03 17.02 22.73
N THR A 307 17.15 17.89 21.73
CA THR A 307 18.30 18.76 21.53
C THR A 307 17.88 20.09 20.91
N ASN A 308 18.79 21.05 20.87
CA ASN A 308 18.64 22.28 20.12
C ASN A 308 19.18 22.07 18.71
N VAL A 309 18.29 22.07 17.72
CA VAL A 309 18.60 21.89 16.29
C VAL A 309 18.76 23.27 15.64
N ASP A 310 19.73 23.44 14.73
CA ASP A 310 19.89 24.69 13.97
C ASP A 310 18.58 25.00 13.23
N ARG A 311 18.13 26.23 13.33
CA ARG A 311 16.90 26.71 12.67
C ARG A 311 16.93 26.53 11.16
N LYS A 312 18.11 26.56 10.54
CA LYS A 312 18.26 26.28 9.10
C LYS A 312 17.68 24.93 8.70
N GLY A 313 17.79 23.89 9.55
CA GLY A 313 17.18 22.58 9.30
C GLY A 313 15.65 22.61 9.20
N PHE A 314 15.02 23.65 9.78
CA PHE A 314 13.58 23.87 9.69
C PHE A 314 13.17 24.88 8.61
N SER A 315 14.09 25.40 7.82
CA SER A 315 13.81 26.35 6.73
C SER A 315 13.69 25.68 5.35
N SER A 316 13.98 24.41 5.23
CA SER A 316 13.90 23.65 3.98
C SER A 316 12.98 22.45 4.11
N HIS A 317 12.24 22.15 3.05
CA HIS A 317 11.38 20.98 2.97
C HIS A 317 12.06 19.86 2.17
N PRO A 318 12.02 18.60 2.61
CA PRO A 318 11.25 18.03 3.74
C PRO A 318 11.98 18.10 5.10
N TRP A 319 11.21 18.21 6.19
CA TRP A 319 11.77 18.07 7.53
C TRP A 319 12.05 16.59 7.85
N SER A 320 13.23 16.32 8.40
CA SER A 320 13.57 15.06 9.06
C SER A 320 13.62 15.29 10.58
N LEU A 321 12.90 14.46 11.34
CA LEU A 321 12.90 14.48 12.80
C LEU A 321 13.43 13.14 13.35
N GLY A 322 14.37 12.50 12.65
CA GLY A 322 15.06 11.30 13.12
C GLY A 322 16.04 11.62 14.24
N GLY A 323 15.90 10.95 15.38
CA GLY A 323 16.84 11.02 16.49
C GLY A 323 18.00 10.04 16.38
N GLY A 324 18.87 9.99 17.41
CA GLY A 324 20.00 9.06 17.47
C GLY A 324 21.08 9.31 16.42
N GLY A 325 21.35 10.57 16.02
CA GLY A 325 22.36 10.90 15.02
C GLY A 325 21.91 10.84 13.55
N ALA A 326 20.68 10.39 13.27
CA ALA A 326 20.21 10.21 11.89
C ALA A 326 20.11 11.55 11.12
N ASN A 327 19.74 12.63 11.79
CA ASN A 327 19.64 13.93 11.12
C ASN A 327 21.01 14.49 10.76
N GLU A 328 21.97 14.41 11.66
CA GLU A 328 23.35 14.81 11.47
C GLU A 328 24.03 14.02 10.36
N LEU A 329 23.77 12.71 10.29
CA LEU A 329 24.29 11.83 9.24
C LEU A 329 23.70 12.17 7.88
N LYS A 330 22.40 12.48 7.81
CA LYS A 330 21.75 12.95 6.59
C LYS A 330 22.41 14.25 6.09
N ASP A 331 22.63 15.22 6.99
CA ASP A 331 23.25 16.49 6.65
C ASP A 331 24.70 16.29 6.15
N LYS A 332 25.47 15.37 6.74
CA LYS A 332 26.82 14.99 6.24
C LYS A 332 26.76 14.49 4.79
N LEU A 333 25.79 13.60 4.46
CA LEU A 333 25.62 13.09 3.10
C LEU A 333 25.25 14.20 2.11
N GLU A 334 24.38 15.13 2.50
CA GLU A 334 23.93 16.23 1.64
C GLU A 334 25.00 17.30 1.43
N VAL A 335 25.83 17.60 2.44
CA VAL A 335 26.93 18.57 2.35
C VAL A 335 28.10 18.03 1.52
N SER A 336 28.38 16.72 1.57
CA SER A 336 29.45 16.08 0.80
C SER A 336 29.13 15.92 -0.70
N SER A 337 27.93 16.25 -1.12
CA SER A 337 27.44 16.09 -2.50
C SER A 337 27.37 17.43 -3.22
N VAL A 338 27.81 17.47 -4.46
CA VAL A 338 27.73 18.67 -5.32
C VAL A 338 26.46 18.65 -6.16
N LYS A 339 25.98 17.45 -6.57
CA LYS A 339 24.80 17.27 -7.42
C LYS A 339 23.84 16.24 -6.90
N THR A 340 22.65 16.28 -7.47
CA THR A 340 21.54 15.38 -7.16
C THR A 340 21.27 14.40 -8.31
N LEU A 341 20.62 13.28 -8.00
CA LEU A 341 20.16 12.31 -9.00
C LEU A 341 19.36 12.97 -10.14
N GLY A 342 18.58 14.01 -9.82
CA GLY A 342 17.76 14.72 -10.80
C GLY A 342 18.52 15.31 -11.97
N GLU A 343 19.81 15.59 -11.80
CA GLU A 343 20.66 16.21 -12.81
C GLU A 343 21.24 15.20 -13.81
N ILE A 344 21.32 13.92 -13.45
CA ILE A 344 21.83 12.86 -14.32
C ILE A 344 20.74 12.05 -15.01
N VAL A 345 19.52 12.00 -14.45
CA VAL A 345 18.40 11.23 -15.01
C VAL A 345 17.59 12.06 -16.03
N SER A 346 17.09 11.41 -17.08
CA SER A 346 16.19 12.06 -18.04
C SER A 346 14.75 12.13 -17.50
N ALA A 347 14.30 11.08 -16.83
CA ALA A 347 12.94 11.03 -16.26
C ALA A 347 12.86 10.10 -15.05
N VAL A 348 11.95 10.43 -14.12
CA VAL A 348 11.52 9.53 -13.04
C VAL A 348 10.00 9.56 -12.98
N GLY A 349 9.35 8.40 -12.97
CA GLY A 349 7.90 8.32 -12.80
C GLY A 349 7.26 7.09 -13.46
N PHE A 350 5.94 7.05 -13.50
CA PHE A 350 5.18 5.93 -14.04
C PHE A 350 5.27 5.82 -15.57
N VAL A 351 5.11 4.60 -16.09
CA VAL A 351 5.08 4.31 -17.54
C VAL A 351 3.65 4.24 -18.05
N CYS A 352 2.71 3.68 -17.29
CA CYS A 352 1.31 3.62 -17.69
C CYS A 352 0.34 3.78 -16.51
N ILE A 353 -0.87 4.25 -16.82
CA ILE A 353 -2.04 4.21 -15.95
C ILE A 353 -3.21 3.72 -16.80
N THR A 354 -3.68 2.50 -16.59
CA THR A 354 -4.80 1.92 -17.33
C THR A 354 -6.16 2.48 -16.88
N LYS A 355 -6.28 2.87 -15.62
CA LYS A 355 -7.51 3.20 -14.88
C LYS A 355 -8.52 2.04 -14.74
N GLN A 356 -8.19 0.84 -15.21
CA GLN A 356 -9.00 -0.37 -15.05
C GLN A 356 -8.11 -1.62 -15.16
N ASP A 357 -7.17 -1.77 -14.24
CA ASP A 357 -6.20 -2.87 -14.27
C ASP A 357 -6.87 -4.26 -14.31
N ASP A 358 -8.01 -4.43 -13.64
CA ASP A 358 -8.72 -5.72 -13.61
C ASP A 358 -9.09 -6.27 -15.00
N VAL A 359 -9.24 -5.40 -15.99
CA VAL A 359 -9.53 -5.81 -17.39
C VAL A 359 -8.25 -5.91 -18.20
N PHE A 360 -7.36 -4.89 -18.07
CA PHE A 360 -6.19 -4.82 -18.94
C PHE A 360 -5.06 -5.77 -18.54
N VAL A 361 -4.97 -6.14 -17.27
CA VAL A 361 -3.81 -6.84 -16.70
C VAL A 361 -4.22 -8.20 -16.17
N GLN A 362 -3.66 -9.25 -16.75
CA GLN A 362 -3.89 -10.64 -16.33
C GLN A 362 -2.58 -11.45 -16.41
N ASN A 363 -2.57 -12.63 -15.79
CA ASN A 363 -1.54 -13.62 -16.01
C ASN A 363 -1.54 -14.07 -17.49
N SER A 364 -0.38 -14.38 -18.05
CA SER A 364 -0.22 -14.81 -19.45
C SER A 364 -1.14 -15.98 -19.82
N LYS A 365 -1.28 -16.97 -18.94
CA LYS A 365 -2.14 -18.13 -19.11
C LYS A 365 -3.62 -17.77 -19.19
N VAL A 366 -4.07 -16.73 -18.49
CA VAL A 366 -5.46 -16.24 -18.58
C VAL A 366 -5.73 -15.68 -19.98
N PHE A 367 -4.83 -14.87 -20.50
CA PHE A 367 -4.96 -14.36 -21.87
C PHE A 367 -4.95 -15.48 -22.92
N GLN A 368 -4.07 -16.46 -22.76
CA GLN A 368 -4.02 -17.64 -23.64
C GLN A 368 -5.35 -18.41 -23.65
N ARG A 369 -5.94 -18.69 -22.47
CA ARG A 369 -7.27 -19.34 -22.36
C ARG A 369 -8.35 -18.58 -23.09
N HIS A 370 -8.30 -17.26 -23.08
CA HIS A 370 -9.27 -16.42 -23.77
C HIS A 370 -8.91 -16.09 -25.22
N GLY A 371 -7.90 -16.75 -25.79
CA GLY A 371 -7.50 -16.54 -27.17
C GLY A 371 -6.93 -15.17 -27.47
N VAL A 372 -6.40 -14.46 -26.46
CA VAL A 372 -5.71 -13.18 -26.68
C VAL A 372 -4.24 -13.47 -27.01
N PRO A 373 -3.79 -13.21 -28.24
CA PRO A 373 -2.42 -13.53 -28.65
C PRO A 373 -1.39 -12.60 -27.97
N GLU A 374 -0.16 -13.07 -27.85
CA GLU A 374 0.94 -12.31 -27.25
C GLU A 374 1.21 -10.99 -27.97
N THR A 375 0.95 -10.92 -29.29
CA THR A 375 1.06 -9.71 -30.08
C THR A 375 0.12 -8.57 -29.66
N CYS A 376 -0.93 -8.90 -28.89
CA CYS A 376 -1.84 -7.93 -28.29
C CYS A 376 -1.43 -7.49 -26.90
N THR A 377 -0.39 -8.08 -26.33
CA THR A 377 -0.01 -7.88 -24.93
C THR A 377 1.47 -7.53 -24.80
N LYS A 378 1.85 -6.97 -23.66
CA LYS A 378 3.24 -6.74 -23.25
C LYS A 378 3.47 -7.22 -21.84
N HIS A 379 4.72 -7.50 -21.47
CA HIS A 379 5.10 -7.78 -20.08
C HIS A 379 4.68 -6.61 -19.18
N PHE A 380 4.18 -6.93 -17.99
CA PHE A 380 3.65 -5.93 -17.07
C PHE A 380 4.26 -6.07 -15.68
N GLY A 381 4.76 -4.96 -15.14
CA GLY A 381 5.42 -4.90 -13.84
C GLY A 381 4.62 -4.10 -12.81
N LYS A 382 4.45 -4.70 -11.62
CA LYS A 382 3.86 -4.06 -10.45
C LYS A 382 4.91 -3.87 -9.36
N GLY A 383 4.72 -2.86 -8.50
CA GLY A 383 5.65 -2.60 -7.41
C GLY A 383 5.80 -3.74 -6.40
N GLU A 384 4.77 -4.56 -6.23
CA GLU A 384 4.81 -5.73 -5.34
C GLU A 384 5.70 -6.87 -5.87
N GLU A 385 5.99 -6.88 -7.17
CA GLU A 385 6.81 -7.88 -7.85
C GLU A 385 8.30 -7.49 -7.92
N ILE A 386 8.62 -6.22 -7.63
CA ILE A 386 10.00 -5.72 -7.61
C ILE A 386 10.59 -5.97 -6.22
N ARG A 387 11.49 -6.95 -6.11
CA ARG A 387 12.13 -7.33 -4.84
C ARG A 387 13.55 -7.80 -5.07
N ASP A 388 14.44 -7.43 -4.16
CA ASP A 388 15.78 -8.00 -4.01
C ASP A 388 16.52 -8.21 -5.33
N TRP A 389 16.68 -7.15 -6.14
CA TRP A 389 17.38 -7.14 -7.43
C TRP A 389 16.65 -7.82 -8.59
N SER A 390 15.50 -8.46 -8.37
CA SER A 390 14.77 -9.17 -9.42
C SER A 390 13.35 -8.66 -9.60
N HIS A 391 12.84 -8.83 -10.82
CA HIS A 391 11.45 -8.63 -11.18
C HIS A 391 10.99 -9.88 -11.93
N ASN A 392 10.22 -10.71 -11.25
CA ASN A 392 9.63 -11.91 -11.83
C ASN A 392 8.12 -11.78 -11.86
N SER A 393 7.55 -11.68 -13.05
CA SER A 393 6.11 -11.53 -13.24
C SER A 393 5.66 -12.20 -14.52
N ASP A 394 4.71 -13.14 -14.39
CA ASP A 394 3.97 -13.72 -15.52
C ASP A 394 2.80 -12.84 -15.98
N MET A 395 2.70 -11.62 -15.39
CA MET A 395 1.63 -10.70 -15.74
C MET A 395 1.89 -10.03 -17.07
N ARG A 396 0.84 -9.94 -17.86
CA ARG A 396 0.84 -9.21 -19.12
C ARG A 396 -0.27 -8.16 -19.11
N VAL A 397 -0.11 -7.14 -19.93
CA VAL A 397 -1.10 -6.08 -20.11
C VAL A 397 -1.52 -6.04 -21.59
N ILE A 398 -2.83 -5.98 -21.85
CA ILE A 398 -3.33 -5.69 -23.20
C ILE A 398 -2.81 -4.32 -23.59
N PHE A 399 -2.06 -4.26 -24.70
CA PHE A 399 -1.40 -3.04 -25.16
C PHE A 399 -2.06 -2.52 -26.44
N PRO A 400 -2.99 -1.53 -26.34
CA PRO A 400 -3.82 -1.09 -27.46
C PRO A 400 -3.12 -0.09 -28.37
N TYR A 401 -1.80 -0.14 -28.46
CA TYR A 401 -0.99 0.79 -29.23
C TYR A 401 0.03 0.05 -30.10
N ASP A 402 0.41 0.70 -31.21
CA ASP A 402 1.56 0.30 -32.00
C ASP A 402 2.90 0.80 -31.40
N ASP A 403 4.01 0.57 -32.07
CA ASP A 403 5.33 1.01 -31.60
C ASP A 403 5.50 2.54 -31.56
N ASN A 404 4.67 3.28 -32.30
CA ASN A 404 4.62 4.74 -32.27
C ASN A 404 3.66 5.30 -31.22
N VAL A 405 3.04 4.42 -30.42
CA VAL A 405 2.01 4.75 -29.43
C VAL A 405 0.73 5.28 -30.06
N SER A 406 0.46 4.92 -31.33
CA SER A 406 -0.83 5.18 -31.99
C SER A 406 -1.82 4.07 -31.65
N VAL A 407 -3.10 4.41 -31.58
CA VAL A 407 -4.14 3.44 -31.18
C VAL A 407 -4.33 2.39 -32.26
N ARG A 408 -4.22 1.12 -31.91
CA ARG A 408 -4.44 -0.01 -32.82
C ARG A 408 -5.91 -0.15 -33.20
N LYS A 409 -6.16 -0.40 -34.50
CA LYS A 409 -7.48 -0.66 -35.09
C LYS A 409 -7.43 -1.82 -36.08
N ASP A 410 -6.30 -2.51 -36.15
CA ASP A 410 -6.05 -3.63 -37.04
C ASP A 410 -6.77 -4.90 -36.58
N ASP A 411 -7.06 -5.81 -37.53
CA ASP A 411 -7.74 -7.08 -37.25
C ASP A 411 -6.96 -7.96 -36.28
N GLY A 412 -5.61 -7.86 -36.23
CA GLY A 412 -4.77 -8.55 -35.27
C GLY A 412 -5.02 -8.19 -33.82
N PHE A 413 -5.68 -7.04 -33.56
CA PHE A 413 -6.05 -6.62 -32.20
C PHE A 413 -7.48 -7.03 -31.81
N TYR A 414 -8.27 -7.54 -32.75
CA TYR A 414 -9.68 -7.92 -32.53
C TYR A 414 -9.85 -8.94 -31.39
N PRO A 415 -9.00 -9.99 -31.19
CA PRO A 415 -9.14 -10.91 -30.06
C PRO A 415 -9.09 -10.20 -28.70
N ALA A 416 -8.26 -9.18 -28.57
CA ALA A 416 -8.20 -8.38 -27.34
C ALA A 416 -9.46 -7.52 -27.16
N LEU A 417 -10.02 -6.97 -28.24
CA LEU A 417 -11.30 -6.24 -28.18
C LEU A 417 -12.45 -7.16 -27.77
N LYS A 418 -12.49 -8.39 -28.31
CA LYS A 418 -13.48 -9.42 -27.96
C LYS A 418 -13.40 -9.74 -26.46
N PHE A 419 -12.19 -9.94 -25.93
CA PHE A 419 -11.96 -10.19 -24.50
C PHE A 419 -12.43 -9.01 -23.62
N MET A 420 -12.19 -7.77 -24.05
CA MET A 420 -12.56 -6.58 -23.26
C MET A 420 -14.02 -6.17 -23.42
N TRP A 421 -14.73 -6.65 -24.44
CA TRP A 421 -16.09 -6.23 -24.79
C TRP A 421 -17.10 -6.34 -23.63
N PRO A 422 -17.12 -7.42 -22.81
CA PRO A 422 -18.04 -7.53 -21.67
C PRO A 422 -17.95 -6.37 -20.67
N PHE A 423 -16.80 -5.68 -20.68
CA PHE A 423 -16.47 -4.57 -19.76
C PHE A 423 -16.51 -3.18 -20.45
N LYS A 424 -16.99 -3.09 -21.69
CA LYS A 424 -16.98 -1.85 -22.52
C LYS A 424 -17.65 -0.69 -21.78
N VAL A 425 -18.79 -0.91 -21.09
CA VAL A 425 -19.48 0.14 -20.33
C VAL A 425 -18.63 0.64 -19.17
N ASN A 426 -17.99 -0.25 -18.40
CA ASN A 426 -17.07 0.13 -17.32
C ASN A 426 -15.85 0.90 -17.85
N LEU A 427 -15.32 0.50 -19.00
CA LEU A 427 -14.20 1.18 -19.65
C LEU A 427 -14.59 2.56 -20.15
N ASN A 428 -15.80 2.73 -20.67
CA ASN A 428 -16.36 4.01 -21.12
C ASN A 428 -16.67 4.96 -19.95
N SER A 429 -17.01 4.44 -18.78
CA SER A 429 -17.33 5.24 -17.58
C SER A 429 -16.11 5.82 -16.87
N ARG A 430 -14.89 5.44 -17.26
CA ARG A 430 -13.65 6.00 -16.71
C ARG A 430 -13.59 7.52 -16.95
N LYS A 431 -13.19 8.26 -15.91
CA LYS A 431 -13.21 9.74 -15.95
C LYS A 431 -11.90 10.31 -16.52
N LEU A 432 -12.03 11.33 -17.33
CA LEU A 432 -10.96 12.22 -17.77
C LEU A 432 -10.59 13.22 -16.63
N PHE A 433 -9.53 13.99 -16.80
CA PHE A 433 -9.14 15.01 -15.81
C PHE A 433 -10.15 16.13 -15.62
N ASN A 434 -10.93 16.44 -16.68
CA ASN A 434 -12.00 17.44 -16.65
C ASN A 434 -13.32 16.92 -16.05
N GLY A 435 -13.33 15.67 -15.53
CA GLY A 435 -14.49 15.04 -14.91
C GLY A 435 -15.45 14.34 -15.88
N LYS A 436 -15.36 14.56 -17.19
CA LYS A 436 -16.16 13.83 -18.20
C LYS A 436 -15.74 12.36 -18.28
N THR A 437 -16.67 11.49 -18.62
CA THR A 437 -16.37 10.08 -18.93
C THR A 437 -15.64 9.95 -20.28
N TYR A 438 -15.06 8.79 -20.56
CA TYR A 438 -14.44 8.52 -21.87
C TYR A 438 -15.46 8.66 -23.00
N LYS A 439 -16.70 8.15 -22.80
CA LYS A 439 -17.80 8.27 -23.77
C LYS A 439 -18.14 9.75 -24.03
N GLU A 440 -18.39 10.55 -22.99
CA GLU A 440 -18.70 11.99 -23.10
C GLU A 440 -17.54 12.81 -23.70
N GLY A 441 -16.32 12.37 -23.50
CA GLY A 441 -15.10 13.00 -24.02
C GLY A 441 -14.68 12.53 -25.41
N GLY A 442 -15.46 11.66 -26.07
CA GLY A 442 -15.15 11.11 -27.40
C GLY A 442 -13.87 10.25 -27.42
N ARG A 443 -13.46 9.68 -26.29
CA ARG A 443 -12.27 8.85 -26.21
C ARG A 443 -12.59 7.39 -26.53
N THR A 444 -11.68 6.75 -27.25
CA THR A 444 -11.75 5.31 -27.50
C THR A 444 -11.76 4.53 -26.18
N TRP A 445 -12.73 3.64 -26.01
CA TRP A 445 -13.00 2.96 -24.74
C TRP A 445 -11.90 1.99 -24.28
N TYR A 446 -11.08 1.46 -25.16
CA TYR A 446 -10.03 0.47 -24.85
C TYR A 446 -8.61 1.07 -24.70
N ILE A 447 -8.44 2.40 -24.71
CA ILE A 447 -7.12 3.00 -24.46
C ILE A 447 -6.85 3.24 -22.96
N TYR A 448 -5.60 3.42 -22.62
CA TYR A 448 -5.18 3.73 -21.24
C TYR A 448 -5.60 5.13 -20.77
N GLY A 449 -5.61 5.34 -19.47
CA GLY A 449 -5.78 6.64 -18.87
C GLY A 449 -4.64 7.59 -19.22
N GLN A 450 -3.41 7.08 -19.11
CA GLN A 450 -2.19 7.80 -19.48
C GLN A 450 -1.09 6.83 -19.91
N ILE A 451 -0.30 7.26 -20.88
CA ILE A 451 0.97 6.66 -21.27
C ILE A 451 1.93 7.80 -21.62
N PRO A 452 2.88 8.16 -20.75
CA PRO A 452 3.94 9.12 -21.07
C PRO A 452 4.88 8.54 -22.13
N VAL A 453 4.80 9.07 -23.35
CA VAL A 453 5.47 8.55 -24.55
C VAL A 453 7.00 8.60 -24.39
N ASP A 454 7.52 9.66 -23.79
CA ASP A 454 8.94 9.86 -23.51
C ASP A 454 9.53 8.74 -22.64
N ARG A 455 8.79 8.31 -21.62
CA ARG A 455 9.22 7.23 -20.73
C ARG A 455 8.99 5.83 -21.32
N TYR A 456 8.01 5.66 -22.15
CA TYR A 456 7.74 4.38 -22.82
C TYR A 456 8.76 4.06 -23.91
N ARG A 457 9.16 5.05 -24.74
CA ARG A 457 10.07 4.84 -25.89
C ARG A 457 11.45 4.34 -25.51
N GLU A 458 12.02 4.82 -24.41
CA GLU A 458 13.28 4.29 -23.89
C GLU A 458 12.99 2.96 -23.17
N LYS A 459 13.48 1.86 -23.74
CA LYS A 459 13.23 0.51 -23.19
C LYS A 459 13.97 0.28 -21.89
N ARG A 460 15.24 0.72 -21.79
CA ARG A 460 16.04 0.53 -20.58
C ARG A 460 15.55 1.39 -19.43
N SER A 461 15.46 0.79 -18.26
CA SER A 461 15.05 1.50 -17.04
C SER A 461 15.52 0.82 -15.76
N LEU A 462 15.55 1.59 -14.67
CA LEU A 462 15.56 1.05 -13.32
C LEU A 462 14.16 1.19 -12.75
N ALA A 463 13.45 0.08 -12.62
CA ALA A 463 12.13 0.05 -12.01
C ALA A 463 12.25 -0.07 -10.49
N PHE A 464 11.35 0.57 -9.73
CA PHE A 464 11.34 0.50 -8.27
C PHE A 464 9.92 0.45 -7.71
N ALA A 465 9.77 -0.13 -6.52
CA ALA A 465 8.48 -0.19 -5.84
C ALA A 465 8.13 1.17 -5.22
N PHE A 466 6.93 1.71 -5.54
CA PHE A 466 6.48 3.02 -5.01
C PHE A 466 6.23 2.98 -3.50
N VAL A 467 5.57 1.94 -3.00
CA VAL A 467 5.37 1.73 -1.56
C VAL A 467 6.07 0.45 -1.14
N THR A 468 7.13 0.60 -0.38
CA THR A 468 7.94 -0.55 0.04
C THR A 468 8.63 -0.28 1.38
N THR A 469 9.15 -1.34 1.98
CA THR A 469 9.93 -1.29 3.23
C THR A 469 11.41 -1.03 2.98
N GLN A 470 11.89 -1.25 1.75
CA GLN A 470 13.30 -1.15 1.36
C GLN A 470 13.43 -0.60 -0.05
N ASN A 471 14.61 -0.05 -0.38
CA ASN A 471 14.95 0.42 -1.71
C ASN A 471 15.24 -0.77 -2.64
N HIS A 472 14.26 -1.13 -3.48
CA HIS A 472 14.41 -2.16 -4.50
C HIS A 472 14.43 -1.53 -5.89
N PHE A 473 15.59 -1.52 -6.55
CA PHE A 473 15.76 -1.03 -7.91
C PHE A 473 16.22 -2.18 -8.80
N VAL A 474 15.48 -2.43 -9.87
CA VAL A 474 15.74 -3.54 -10.79
C VAL A 474 15.94 -3.00 -12.20
N PHE A 475 16.95 -3.49 -12.87
CA PHE A 475 17.22 -3.13 -14.27
C PHE A 475 16.30 -3.92 -15.20
N ASP A 476 15.64 -3.21 -16.11
CA ASP A 476 14.83 -3.75 -17.20
C ASP A 476 15.35 -3.23 -18.53
N CYS A 477 15.52 -4.12 -19.49
CA CYS A 477 15.91 -3.81 -20.87
C CYS A 477 14.93 -4.36 -21.92
N GLU A 478 13.90 -5.08 -21.50
CA GLU A 478 12.92 -5.70 -22.38
C GLU A 478 11.78 -4.76 -22.74
N GLY A 479 11.68 -3.63 -22.07
CA GLY A 479 10.60 -2.66 -22.27
C GLY A 479 9.30 -3.05 -21.59
N THR A 480 9.40 -3.65 -20.42
CA THR A 480 8.26 -3.95 -19.56
C THR A 480 7.41 -2.71 -19.30
N VAL A 481 6.10 -2.85 -19.39
CA VAL A 481 5.14 -1.78 -19.11
C VAL A 481 4.89 -1.71 -17.62
N PHE A 482 5.53 -0.80 -16.93
CA PHE A 482 5.41 -0.65 -15.49
C PHE A 482 4.22 0.20 -15.07
N LYS A 483 3.46 -0.31 -14.10
CA LYS A 483 2.33 0.37 -13.47
C LYS A 483 2.78 1.58 -12.65
N GLN A 484 1.84 2.44 -12.29
CA GLN A 484 2.06 3.56 -11.36
C GLN A 484 2.69 3.14 -10.01
N SER A 485 2.42 1.92 -9.53
CA SER A 485 3.05 1.37 -8.31
C SER A 485 4.50 0.92 -8.49
N ALA A 486 4.98 0.89 -9.74
CA ALA A 486 6.35 0.55 -10.12
C ALA A 486 6.93 1.66 -11.01
N PRO A 487 7.20 2.86 -10.47
CA PRO A 487 7.81 3.90 -11.26
C PRO A 487 9.20 3.50 -11.74
N VAL A 488 9.68 4.19 -12.77
CA VAL A 488 10.98 3.93 -13.39
C VAL A 488 11.88 5.16 -13.34
N VAL A 489 13.18 4.92 -13.27
CA VAL A 489 14.24 5.90 -13.51
C VAL A 489 14.77 5.65 -14.91
N LYS A 490 14.81 6.69 -15.74
CA LYS A 490 15.35 6.67 -17.10
C LYS A 490 16.60 7.54 -17.16
N LEU A 491 17.67 7.02 -17.73
CA LEU A 491 18.84 7.80 -18.10
C LEU A 491 18.67 8.38 -19.51
N LYS A 492 19.61 9.17 -19.98
CA LYS A 492 19.64 9.66 -21.37
C LYS A 492 19.75 8.48 -22.34
N SER A 493 19.22 8.60 -23.55
CA SER A 493 19.25 7.53 -24.55
C SER A 493 20.68 7.07 -24.94
N THR A 494 21.67 7.92 -24.73
CA THR A 494 23.10 7.62 -24.92
C THR A 494 23.74 6.80 -23.80
N ALA A 495 23.04 6.63 -22.67
CA ALA A 495 23.57 5.90 -21.51
C ALA A 495 23.87 4.44 -21.84
N SER A 496 25.02 3.99 -21.38
CA SER A 496 25.47 2.60 -21.53
C SER A 496 24.83 1.66 -20.51
N LEU A 497 25.00 0.35 -20.69
CA LEU A 497 24.62 -0.64 -19.68
C LEU A 497 25.36 -0.38 -18.35
N ASN A 498 26.63 -0.03 -18.41
CA ASN A 498 27.41 0.24 -17.21
C ASN A 498 26.86 1.42 -16.40
N ASP A 499 26.32 2.43 -17.05
CA ASP A 499 25.69 3.58 -16.40
C ASP A 499 24.47 3.14 -15.57
N TYR A 500 23.64 2.26 -16.14
CA TYR A 500 22.50 1.68 -15.43
C TYR A 500 22.93 0.78 -14.27
N LEU A 501 23.97 -0.06 -14.46
CA LEU A 501 24.48 -0.94 -13.40
C LEU A 501 25.11 -0.15 -12.25
N LEU A 502 25.90 0.87 -12.58
CA LEU A 502 26.47 1.77 -11.56
C LEU A 502 25.37 2.42 -10.73
N LEU A 503 24.39 3.03 -11.41
CA LEU A 503 23.28 3.69 -10.72
C LEU A 503 22.43 2.70 -9.92
N GLN A 504 22.21 1.49 -10.43
CA GLN A 504 21.51 0.42 -9.73
C GLN A 504 22.23 0.04 -8.43
N GLY A 505 23.57 -0.08 -8.47
CA GLY A 505 24.37 -0.37 -7.29
C GLY A 505 24.25 0.72 -6.22
N VAL A 506 24.41 1.97 -6.61
CA VAL A 506 24.25 3.11 -5.69
C VAL A 506 22.85 3.17 -5.08
N LEU A 507 21.81 3.04 -5.91
CA LEU A 507 20.41 3.13 -5.45
C LEU A 507 19.97 1.94 -4.59
N ASN A 508 20.60 0.77 -4.71
CA ASN A 508 20.32 -0.40 -3.90
C ASN A 508 21.17 -0.49 -2.62
N SER A 509 22.00 0.50 -2.32
CA SER A 509 22.85 0.51 -1.13
C SER A 509 22.09 0.85 0.15
N SER A 510 22.68 0.49 1.29
CA SER A 510 22.17 0.87 2.61
C SER A 510 22.25 2.38 2.85
N ILE A 511 23.25 3.09 2.30
CA ILE A 511 23.35 4.57 2.33
C ILE A 511 22.14 5.20 1.62
N ALA A 512 21.81 4.72 0.41
CA ALA A 512 20.65 5.22 -0.33
C ALA A 512 19.35 4.91 0.41
N CYS A 513 19.22 3.72 1.00
CA CYS A 513 18.09 3.34 1.83
C CYS A 513 17.93 4.29 3.01
N PHE A 514 19.02 4.56 3.72
CA PHE A 514 19.03 5.50 4.84
C PHE A 514 18.51 6.87 4.40
N TRP A 515 19.14 7.49 3.39
CA TRP A 515 18.74 8.82 2.93
C TRP A 515 17.26 8.86 2.49
N MET A 516 16.83 7.86 1.72
CA MET A 516 15.44 7.76 1.24
C MET A 516 14.45 7.73 2.40
N LYS A 517 14.71 6.96 3.46
CA LYS A 517 13.82 6.88 4.62
C LYS A 517 13.79 8.15 5.46
N GLN A 518 14.86 8.96 5.45
CA GLN A 518 14.82 10.29 6.08
C GLN A 518 13.89 11.26 5.33
N VAL A 519 13.83 11.16 3.98
CA VAL A 519 13.14 12.12 3.11
C VAL A 519 11.73 11.67 2.73
N PHE A 520 11.51 10.37 2.54
CA PHE A 520 10.24 9.82 2.09
C PHE A 520 9.20 9.76 3.22
N MET A 521 7.92 9.74 2.83
CA MET A 521 6.83 9.67 3.79
C MET A 521 6.67 8.24 4.34
N ASP A 522 6.70 8.11 5.65
CA ASP A 522 6.36 6.88 6.36
C ASP A 522 4.85 6.57 6.22
N LYS A 523 4.52 5.35 5.85
CA LYS A 523 3.14 4.81 5.73
C LYS A 523 2.80 3.85 6.86
N GLY A 524 3.70 3.63 7.79
CA GLY A 524 3.58 2.56 8.78
C GLY A 524 3.53 1.17 8.15
N ASN A 525 3.15 0.17 8.92
CA ASN A 525 2.94 -1.20 8.45
C ASN A 525 1.49 -1.53 8.08
N GLY A 526 0.56 -0.56 8.23
CA GLY A 526 -0.87 -0.73 7.94
C GLY A 526 -1.69 -1.25 9.14
N GLY A 527 -1.09 -1.36 10.32
CA GLY A 527 -1.79 -1.72 11.56
C GLY A 527 -2.65 -0.58 12.12
N ILE A 528 -3.66 -0.93 12.92
CA ILE A 528 -4.48 0.04 13.66
C ILE A 528 -3.65 0.50 14.87
N GLY A 529 -3.34 1.79 14.96
CA GLY A 529 -2.66 2.35 16.13
C GLY A 529 -1.39 3.15 15.85
N GLY A 530 -1.08 3.45 14.59
CA GLY A 530 -0.04 4.41 14.26
C GLY A 530 1.41 4.00 14.59
N GLY A 531 1.72 2.70 14.50
CA GLY A 531 3.10 2.22 14.68
C GLY A 531 3.42 1.71 16.08
N ILE A 532 2.40 1.45 16.92
CA ILE A 532 2.57 0.84 18.23
C ILE A 532 2.94 -0.64 18.07
N GLY A 533 4.06 -1.04 18.69
CA GLY A 533 4.58 -2.39 18.61
C GLY A 533 5.20 -2.75 17.24
N ASP A 534 5.29 -1.80 16.30
CA ASP A 534 5.94 -2.03 15.03
C ASP A 534 7.46 -1.88 15.16
N GLU A 535 8.18 -2.86 14.69
CA GLU A 535 9.62 -2.69 14.48
C GLU A 535 9.85 -1.73 13.30
N LYS A 536 10.80 -0.76 13.44
CA LYS A 536 11.06 0.27 12.42
C LYS A 536 11.34 -0.32 11.04
N TRP A 537 12.03 -1.44 10.98
CA TRP A 537 12.37 -2.10 9.73
C TRP A 537 11.15 -2.71 9.01
N GLU A 538 9.99 -2.83 9.64
CA GLU A 538 8.73 -3.27 9.01
C GLU A 538 7.95 -2.13 8.36
N ARG A 539 8.28 -0.87 8.62
CA ARG A 539 7.59 0.29 8.10
C ARG A 539 7.79 0.46 6.60
N ARG A 540 6.72 0.88 5.93
CA ARG A 540 6.71 1.16 4.49
C ARG A 540 6.85 2.65 4.24
N TYR A 541 7.50 2.98 3.13
CA TYR A 541 7.72 4.36 2.72
C TYR A 541 7.22 4.61 1.30
N ASP A 542 6.73 5.85 1.04
CA ASP A 542 6.39 6.35 -0.30
C ASP A 542 7.66 6.74 -1.03
N HIS A 543 8.15 5.92 -1.95
CA HIS A 543 9.30 6.24 -2.81
C HIS A 543 8.87 7.17 -3.95
N ASP A 544 8.65 8.45 -3.61
CA ASP A 544 8.22 9.50 -4.55
C ASP A 544 9.35 9.90 -5.49
N GLY A 545 9.08 9.84 -6.81
CA GLY A 545 10.07 10.15 -7.84
C GLY A 545 10.58 11.60 -7.80
N SER A 546 9.75 12.55 -7.38
CA SER A 546 10.15 13.96 -7.27
C SER A 546 11.16 14.17 -6.15
N LYS A 547 11.01 13.43 -5.04
CA LYS A 547 11.96 13.44 -3.94
C LYS A 547 13.19 12.61 -4.26
N LEU A 548 13.01 11.46 -4.93
CA LEU A 548 14.13 10.63 -5.37
C LEU A 548 15.13 11.44 -6.20
N LYS A 549 14.66 12.35 -7.04
CA LYS A 549 15.52 13.27 -7.80
C LYS A 549 16.41 14.15 -6.94
N LYS A 550 16.04 14.42 -5.69
CA LYS A 550 16.83 15.22 -4.73
C LYS A 550 17.94 14.40 -4.04
N MET A 551 18.05 13.09 -4.31
CA MET A 551 19.05 12.24 -3.69
C MET A 551 20.46 12.75 -4.02
N PRO A 552 21.30 12.99 -3.00
CA PRO A 552 22.68 13.42 -3.19
C PRO A 552 23.52 12.29 -3.81
N LEU A 553 24.34 12.63 -4.76
CA LEU A 553 25.25 11.68 -5.42
C LEU A 553 26.69 11.91 -4.95
N LEU A 554 27.44 10.82 -4.85
CA LEU A 554 28.87 10.86 -4.61
C LEU A 554 29.58 11.63 -5.74
N ASP A 555 30.55 12.47 -5.41
CA ASP A 555 31.32 13.28 -6.37
C ASP A 555 31.94 12.42 -7.50
N ALA A 556 32.46 11.24 -7.18
CA ALA A 556 32.97 10.30 -8.17
C ALA A 556 31.88 9.83 -9.17
N VAL A 557 30.66 9.57 -8.70
CA VAL A 557 29.55 9.18 -9.56
C VAL A 557 29.13 10.36 -10.45
N GLU A 558 29.11 11.56 -9.90
CA GLU A 558 28.83 12.77 -10.67
C GLU A 558 29.83 12.96 -11.80
N ARG A 559 31.15 12.93 -11.50
CA ARG A 559 32.22 13.07 -12.49
C ARG A 559 32.13 12.01 -13.58
N TYR A 560 31.81 10.78 -13.23
CA TYR A 560 31.59 9.71 -14.20
C TYR A 560 30.53 10.06 -15.24
N PHE A 561 29.37 10.56 -14.80
CA PHE A 561 28.25 10.93 -15.71
C PHE A 561 28.50 12.21 -16.51
N GLN A 562 29.47 13.07 -16.09
CA GLN A 562 29.77 14.33 -16.80
C GLN A 562 30.80 14.16 -17.91
N ASN A 563 31.86 13.42 -17.66
CA ASN A 563 33.05 13.52 -18.49
C ASN A 563 33.17 12.40 -19.53
N ASN A 564 32.40 11.34 -19.49
CA ASN A 564 32.70 10.10 -20.26
C ASN A 564 34.16 9.63 -20.11
N ASP A 565 34.85 10.09 -19.05
CA ASP A 565 36.30 9.93 -18.88
C ASP A 565 36.59 8.55 -18.28
N SER A 566 37.26 7.73 -19.09
CA SER A 566 37.67 6.38 -18.69
C SER A 566 38.61 6.34 -17.48
N SER A 567 39.21 7.48 -17.10
CA SER A 567 40.16 7.53 -15.97
C SER A 567 39.49 7.57 -14.59
N VAL A 568 38.27 8.02 -14.50
CA VAL A 568 37.45 7.99 -13.27
C VAL A 568 36.89 6.58 -12.97
N ASN A 569 37.06 5.63 -13.87
CA ASN A 569 36.42 4.32 -13.82
C ASN A 569 37.00 3.39 -12.74
N TYR A 570 38.26 3.57 -12.31
CA TYR A 570 38.89 2.64 -11.37
C TYR A 570 38.19 2.58 -10.00
N GLU A 571 37.71 3.69 -9.48
CA GLU A 571 37.02 3.74 -8.18
C GLU A 571 35.62 3.19 -8.25
N LEU A 572 34.92 3.33 -9.38
CA LEU A 572 33.52 2.94 -9.53
C LEU A 572 33.33 1.56 -10.21
N GLU A 573 34.40 1.06 -10.86
CA GLU A 573 34.37 -0.25 -11.52
C GLU A 573 34.00 -1.41 -10.58
N PRO A 574 34.44 -1.46 -9.31
CA PRO A 574 33.99 -2.50 -8.38
C PRO A 574 32.49 -2.53 -8.18
N ILE A 575 31.78 -1.38 -8.12
CA ILE A 575 30.32 -1.34 -8.01
C ILE A 575 29.67 -2.03 -9.20
N ILE A 576 30.10 -1.72 -10.42
CA ILE A 576 29.58 -2.34 -11.66
C ILE A 576 29.80 -3.85 -11.64
N LYS A 577 30.95 -4.30 -11.15
CA LYS A 577 31.33 -5.72 -11.05
C LYS A 577 30.45 -6.43 -10.02
N PHE A 578 30.26 -5.85 -8.84
CA PHE A 578 29.35 -6.40 -7.83
C PHE A 578 27.94 -6.55 -8.38
N VAL A 579 27.42 -5.53 -9.07
CA VAL A 579 26.06 -5.58 -9.65
C VAL A 579 25.96 -6.64 -10.74
N ARG A 580 27.01 -6.80 -11.59
CA ARG A 580 27.04 -7.89 -12.59
C ARG A 580 27.07 -9.27 -11.93
N ALA A 581 27.87 -9.45 -10.88
CA ALA A 581 27.91 -10.69 -10.13
C ALA A 581 26.58 -10.99 -9.45
N ILE A 582 25.93 -9.99 -8.83
CA ILE A 582 24.59 -10.10 -8.25
C ILE A 582 23.58 -10.57 -9.30
N ASN A 583 23.55 -9.94 -10.48
CA ASN A 583 22.65 -10.33 -11.55
C ASN A 583 22.93 -11.74 -12.08
N SER A 584 24.22 -12.16 -12.12
CA SER A 584 24.60 -13.54 -12.46
C SER A 584 24.07 -14.55 -11.44
N GLU A 585 24.22 -14.28 -10.14
CA GLU A 585 23.69 -15.17 -9.08
C GLU A 585 22.17 -15.27 -9.12
N ILE A 586 21.47 -14.18 -9.47
CA ILE A 586 20.02 -14.21 -9.65
C ILE A 586 19.63 -15.17 -10.76
N ASN A 587 20.31 -15.14 -11.91
CA ASN A 587 20.05 -16.07 -13.01
C ASN A 587 20.27 -17.54 -12.57
N VAL A 588 21.35 -17.82 -11.83
CA VAL A 588 21.60 -19.18 -11.29
C VAL A 588 20.47 -19.61 -10.33
N ILE A 589 20.02 -18.69 -9.44
CA ILE A 589 18.89 -18.94 -8.54
C ILE A 589 17.60 -19.23 -9.30
N GLU A 590 17.37 -18.59 -10.44
CA GLU A 590 16.21 -18.82 -11.28
C GLU A 590 16.31 -20.17 -12.04
N GLU A 591 17.46 -20.49 -12.58
CA GLU A 591 17.73 -21.77 -13.24
C GLU A 591 17.52 -22.97 -12.31
N HIS A 592 17.96 -22.84 -11.05
CA HIS A 592 17.78 -23.86 -10.01
C HIS A 592 16.47 -23.70 -9.23
N SER A 593 15.53 -22.83 -9.67
CA SER A 593 14.23 -22.71 -8.99
C SER A 593 13.41 -24.00 -9.14
N PRO A 594 12.60 -24.39 -8.12
CA PRO A 594 11.81 -25.60 -8.19
C PRO A 594 10.87 -25.65 -9.41
N LEU A 595 10.32 -24.50 -9.82
CA LEU A 595 9.43 -24.43 -10.98
C LEU A 595 10.17 -24.82 -12.28
N LYS A 596 11.36 -24.29 -12.48
CA LYS A 596 12.19 -24.58 -13.65
C LYS A 596 12.62 -26.04 -13.67
N VAL A 597 13.10 -26.54 -12.54
CA VAL A 597 13.58 -27.93 -12.38
C VAL A 597 12.47 -28.94 -12.62
N ILE A 598 11.25 -28.69 -12.09
CA ILE A 598 10.10 -29.59 -12.27
C ILE A 598 9.62 -29.57 -13.72
N SER A 599 9.64 -28.42 -14.38
CA SER A 599 9.23 -28.30 -15.78
C SER A 599 10.18 -29.05 -16.73
N ASP A 600 11.49 -28.89 -16.54
CA ASP A 600 12.53 -29.42 -17.44
C ASP A 600 12.95 -30.87 -17.11
N GLY A 601 12.75 -31.34 -15.86
CA GLY A 601 13.23 -32.64 -15.39
C GLY A 601 12.37 -33.83 -15.84
N GLU A 602 12.98 -34.89 -16.35
CA GLU A 602 12.31 -36.16 -16.75
C GLU A 602 12.75 -37.39 -15.91
N VAL A 603 14.01 -37.44 -15.47
CA VAL A 603 14.58 -38.62 -14.81
C VAL A 603 15.17 -38.24 -13.45
N GLU A 604 14.96 -39.06 -12.42
CA GLU A 604 15.49 -38.85 -11.05
C GLU A 604 15.14 -37.51 -10.40
N LEU A 605 13.90 -37.03 -10.58
CA LEU A 605 13.45 -35.69 -10.14
C LEU A 605 13.81 -35.33 -8.69
N VAL A 606 13.73 -36.28 -7.77
CA VAL A 606 14.06 -36.05 -6.35
C VAL A 606 15.52 -35.64 -6.19
N ARG A 607 16.44 -36.39 -6.83
CA ARG A 607 17.88 -36.11 -6.77
C ARG A 607 18.23 -34.77 -7.44
N VAL A 608 17.59 -34.47 -8.56
CA VAL A 608 17.76 -33.20 -9.26
C VAL A 608 17.28 -32.03 -8.39
N LEU A 609 16.15 -32.18 -7.72
CA LEU A 609 15.63 -31.17 -6.77
C LEU A 609 16.55 -30.97 -5.57
N GLU A 610 17.14 -32.02 -5.00
CA GLU A 610 18.09 -31.94 -3.90
C GLU A 610 19.40 -31.25 -4.32
N ASN A 611 19.92 -31.56 -5.48
CA ASN A 611 21.10 -30.88 -6.03
C ASN A 611 20.81 -29.40 -6.31
N SER A 612 19.64 -29.11 -6.87
CA SER A 612 19.22 -27.73 -7.16
C SER A 612 18.99 -26.92 -5.88
N GLU A 613 18.51 -27.54 -4.80
CA GLU A 613 18.42 -26.90 -3.48
C GLU A 613 19.77 -26.46 -2.98
N GLN A 614 20.80 -27.32 -3.12
CA GLN A 614 22.16 -27.03 -2.70
C GLN A 614 22.77 -25.86 -3.52
N GLU A 615 22.65 -25.91 -4.85
CA GLU A 615 23.14 -24.83 -5.72
C GLU A 615 22.38 -23.52 -5.51
N TYR A 616 21.05 -23.59 -5.33
CA TYR A 616 20.23 -22.44 -4.95
C TYR A 616 20.71 -21.82 -3.64
N ALA A 617 20.94 -22.64 -2.61
CA ALA A 617 21.38 -22.16 -1.30
C ALA A 617 22.78 -21.51 -1.37
N LYS A 618 23.70 -22.10 -2.13
CA LYS A 618 25.04 -21.53 -2.38
C LYS A 618 24.96 -20.18 -3.09
N SER A 619 24.22 -20.11 -4.22
CA SER A 619 24.05 -18.89 -4.97
C SER A 619 23.36 -17.81 -4.14
N PHE A 620 22.39 -18.19 -3.32
CA PHE A 620 21.73 -17.26 -2.42
C PHE A 620 22.70 -16.74 -1.33
N GLY A 621 23.55 -17.57 -0.78
CA GLY A 621 24.62 -17.15 0.14
C GLY A 621 25.56 -16.13 -0.52
N ARG A 622 26.05 -16.42 -1.73
CA ARG A 622 26.90 -15.49 -2.51
C ARG A 622 26.19 -14.18 -2.81
N LEU A 623 24.92 -14.23 -3.20
CA LEU A 623 24.09 -13.05 -3.47
C LEU A 623 23.98 -12.14 -2.25
N VAL A 624 23.74 -12.70 -1.06
CA VAL A 624 23.72 -11.98 0.22
C VAL A 624 25.09 -11.37 0.52
N GLY A 625 26.17 -12.16 0.33
CA GLY A 625 27.55 -11.69 0.52
C GLY A 625 27.92 -10.53 -0.42
N LEU A 626 27.58 -10.62 -1.70
CA LEU A 626 27.83 -9.55 -2.69
C LEU A 626 27.11 -8.24 -2.34
N GLN A 627 25.91 -8.30 -1.77
CA GLN A 627 25.22 -7.10 -1.27
C GLN A 627 26.00 -6.45 -0.11
N GLU A 628 26.55 -7.26 0.80
CA GLU A 628 27.39 -6.74 1.89
C GLU A 628 28.67 -6.12 1.35
N GLU A 629 29.32 -6.75 0.36
CA GLU A 629 30.50 -6.20 -0.31
C GLU A 629 30.21 -4.85 -0.95
N LEU A 630 29.08 -4.72 -1.65
CA LEU A 630 28.60 -3.48 -2.25
C LEU A 630 28.39 -2.39 -1.19
N ASP A 631 27.70 -2.71 -0.10
CA ASP A 631 27.41 -1.74 0.97
C ASP A 631 28.71 -1.25 1.63
N TRP A 632 29.61 -2.16 2.01
CA TRP A 632 30.87 -1.81 2.67
C TRP A 632 31.87 -1.10 1.74
N TYR A 633 31.84 -1.39 0.43
CA TYR A 633 32.60 -0.64 -0.55
C TYR A 633 32.09 0.80 -0.69
N LEU A 634 30.76 0.99 -0.69
CA LEU A 634 30.17 2.32 -0.73
C LEU A 634 30.44 3.11 0.56
N TYR A 635 30.47 2.47 1.74
CA TYR A 635 30.89 3.16 2.98
C TYR A 635 32.30 3.74 2.84
N PHE A 636 33.21 3.02 2.21
CA PHE A 636 34.54 3.54 1.91
C PHE A 636 34.48 4.73 0.95
N LEU A 637 33.79 4.63 -0.15
CA LEU A 637 33.72 5.72 -1.14
C LEU A 637 33.07 7.00 -0.57
N TYR A 638 32.13 6.86 0.36
CA TYR A 638 31.55 8.00 1.09
C TYR A 638 32.40 8.48 2.27
N GLY A 639 33.57 7.89 2.50
CA GLY A 639 34.53 8.32 3.52
C GLY A 639 34.19 7.91 4.95
N PHE A 640 33.30 6.92 5.15
CA PHE A 640 33.00 6.37 6.47
C PHE A 640 34.02 5.35 6.97
N THR A 641 34.87 4.81 6.08
CA THR A 641 36.01 3.97 6.41
C THR A 641 37.25 4.46 5.67
N GLU A 642 38.42 4.26 6.24
CA GLU A 642 39.71 4.69 5.64
C GLU A 642 40.13 3.82 4.44
N ARG A 643 39.66 2.58 4.39
CA ARG A 643 39.93 1.60 3.32
C ARG A 643 38.69 0.74 3.07
N PRO A 644 38.59 0.08 1.91
CA PRO A 644 37.55 -0.89 1.68
C PRO A 644 37.64 -2.06 2.67
N ILE A 645 36.56 -2.34 3.40
CA ILE A 645 36.47 -3.50 4.31
C ILE A 645 35.68 -4.59 3.59
N CYS A 646 36.30 -5.14 2.58
CA CYS A 646 35.71 -6.12 1.67
C CYS A 646 36.53 -7.43 1.66
N ILE A 647 35.82 -8.55 1.46
CA ILE A 647 36.43 -9.87 1.27
C ILE A 647 37.07 -9.97 -0.11
N LEU A 648 36.47 -9.32 -1.09
CA LEU A 648 36.84 -9.32 -2.49
C LEU A 648 37.83 -8.18 -2.77
N ASN A 649 39.08 -8.35 -2.38
CA ASN A 649 40.17 -7.35 -2.61
C ASN A 649 40.65 -7.28 -4.06
N ASN A 650 40.48 -8.37 -4.84
CA ASN A 650 40.79 -8.47 -6.26
C ASN A 650 39.64 -9.16 -7.00
N GLN A 651 39.19 -8.56 -8.05
CA GLN A 651 37.99 -8.79 -8.83
C GLN A 651 37.81 -10.18 -9.49
N LYS A 652 38.74 -11.11 -9.29
CA LYS A 652 38.64 -12.50 -9.77
C LYS A 652 38.20 -13.50 -8.72
N ASP A 653 37.96 -13.06 -7.49
CA ASP A 653 37.84 -13.94 -6.34
C ASP A 653 36.41 -14.04 -5.78
N THR A 654 35.37 -13.99 -6.63
CA THR A 654 33.98 -14.29 -6.20
C THR A 654 33.89 -15.67 -5.54
N ASP A 655 34.84 -16.57 -5.86
CA ASP A 655 34.97 -17.89 -5.22
C ASP A 655 35.21 -17.82 -3.72
N LYS A 656 35.72 -16.73 -3.19
CA LYS A 656 35.87 -16.51 -1.75
C LYS A 656 34.53 -16.41 -0.99
N LEU A 657 33.44 -16.10 -1.70
CA LEU A 657 32.10 -16.09 -1.14
C LEU A 657 31.37 -17.43 -1.27
N ASN A 658 31.99 -18.46 -1.86
CA ASN A 658 31.37 -19.77 -2.02
C ASN A 658 30.97 -20.41 -0.67
N ASP A 659 31.71 -20.10 0.38
CA ASP A 659 31.50 -20.60 1.74
C ASP A 659 30.72 -19.61 2.62
N PHE A 660 30.18 -18.50 2.05
CA PHE A 660 29.38 -17.58 2.83
C PHE A 660 27.95 -18.10 3.00
N PRO A 661 27.51 -18.43 4.25
CA PRO A 661 26.24 -19.12 4.45
C PRO A 661 24.99 -18.27 4.22
N GLY A 662 25.16 -16.94 4.09
CA GLY A 662 24.05 -16.02 3.84
C GLY A 662 23.45 -15.40 5.10
N LEU A 663 22.12 -15.49 5.23
CA LEU A 663 21.39 -14.85 6.32
C LEU A 663 21.75 -15.44 7.70
N GLY A 664 21.82 -14.56 8.71
CA GLY A 664 22.28 -14.88 10.06
C GLY A 664 23.78 -14.67 10.29
N TYR A 665 24.59 -14.61 9.20
CA TYR A 665 26.05 -14.49 9.25
C TYR A 665 26.59 -13.10 8.83
N ARG A 666 25.70 -12.17 8.46
CA ARG A 666 26.12 -10.79 8.19
C ARG A 666 26.60 -10.12 9.49
N ALA A 667 27.59 -9.22 9.41
CA ALA A 667 28.18 -8.59 10.59
C ALA A 667 27.14 -7.98 11.54
N PHE A 668 26.17 -7.22 11.01
CA PHE A 668 25.12 -6.63 11.83
C PHE A 668 24.18 -7.67 12.45
N GLU A 669 23.93 -8.83 11.79
CA GLU A 669 23.11 -9.92 12.35
C GLU A 669 23.82 -10.63 13.49
N LEU A 670 25.15 -10.78 13.40
CA LEU A 670 25.96 -11.32 14.51
C LEU A 670 25.97 -10.36 15.70
N VAL A 671 26.11 -9.05 15.45
CA VAL A 671 25.96 -8.02 16.50
C VAL A 671 24.57 -8.06 17.12
N LEU A 672 23.51 -8.22 16.31
CA LEU A 672 22.13 -8.37 16.77
C LEU A 672 21.96 -9.61 17.62
N ALA A 673 22.51 -10.75 17.20
CA ALA A 673 22.48 -12.00 17.98
C ALA A 673 23.15 -11.84 19.35
N GLN A 674 24.30 -11.15 19.41
CA GLN A 674 24.97 -10.83 20.68
C GLN A 674 24.08 -9.95 21.57
N LYS A 675 23.40 -8.94 21.04
CA LYS A 675 22.44 -8.10 21.79
C LYS A 675 21.24 -8.91 22.31
N ILE A 676 20.72 -9.85 21.53
CA ILE A 676 19.66 -10.76 21.98
C ILE A 676 20.14 -11.58 23.17
N LYS A 677 21.38 -12.11 23.12
CA LYS A 677 21.95 -12.93 24.16
C LYS A 677 22.27 -12.16 25.45
N ASN A 678 22.85 -10.94 25.29
CA ASN A 678 23.39 -10.18 26.43
C ASN A 678 22.34 -9.22 27.03
N ASP A 679 21.52 -8.58 26.18
CA ASP A 679 20.62 -7.48 26.57
C ASP A 679 19.14 -7.90 26.55
N ASN A 680 18.84 -9.18 26.34
CA ASN A 680 17.48 -9.72 26.20
C ASN A 680 16.63 -8.96 25.14
N LEU A 681 17.26 -8.44 24.08
CA LEU A 681 16.57 -7.74 23.01
C LEU A 681 15.56 -8.68 22.33
N LYS A 682 14.32 -8.23 22.18
CA LYS A 682 13.27 -8.98 21.46
C LYS A 682 13.09 -8.40 20.07
N THR A 683 13.22 -9.23 19.05
CA THR A 683 12.97 -8.87 17.67
C THR A 683 12.43 -10.07 16.88
N SER A 684 11.59 -9.82 15.90
CA SER A 684 11.09 -10.82 14.96
C SER A 684 11.98 -10.99 13.72
N TRP A 685 13.15 -10.31 13.67
CA TRP A 685 14.02 -10.25 12.50
C TRP A 685 14.35 -11.61 11.90
N PHE A 686 14.92 -12.51 12.72
CA PHE A 686 15.36 -13.81 12.24
C PHE A 686 14.20 -14.70 11.78
N GLU A 687 13.07 -14.70 12.50
CA GLU A 687 11.86 -15.43 12.11
C GLU A 687 11.33 -14.94 10.76
N ARG A 688 11.26 -13.61 10.57
CA ARG A 688 10.76 -12.98 9.35
C ARG A 688 11.65 -13.22 8.13
N HIS A 689 12.94 -13.48 8.33
CA HIS A 689 13.91 -13.76 7.26
C HIS A 689 14.21 -15.25 7.11
N ASN A 690 13.43 -16.14 7.77
CA ASN A 690 13.66 -17.58 7.76
C ASN A 690 15.10 -17.96 8.12
N SER A 691 15.69 -17.26 9.10
CA SER A 691 17.04 -17.45 9.62
C SER A 691 17.02 -17.64 11.14
N LYS A 692 18.18 -17.83 11.73
CA LYS A 692 18.35 -18.01 13.18
C LYS A 692 19.45 -17.09 13.71
N PRO A 693 19.37 -16.62 14.97
CA PRO A 693 20.49 -15.94 15.59
C PRO A 693 21.69 -16.89 15.73
N ILE A 694 22.84 -16.45 15.26
CA ILE A 694 24.09 -17.24 15.30
C ILE A 694 24.98 -16.68 16.41
N PHE A 695 25.41 -17.54 17.33
CA PHE A 695 26.21 -17.18 18.51
C PHE A 695 27.66 -17.65 18.41
N SER A 696 27.96 -18.59 17.51
CA SER A 696 29.31 -19.10 17.21
C SER A 696 29.37 -19.35 15.70
N TYR A 697 30.35 -18.78 15.04
CA TYR A 697 30.50 -18.78 13.58
C TYR A 697 31.88 -19.26 13.10
N GLU A 698 32.80 -19.50 14.04
CA GLU A 698 34.23 -19.78 13.76
C GLU A 698 34.40 -21.03 12.88
N ASP A 699 33.60 -22.06 13.10
CA ASP A 699 33.65 -23.32 12.35
C ASP A 699 32.89 -23.27 11.00
N LYS A 700 32.17 -22.17 10.72
CA LYS A 700 31.28 -22.07 9.57
C LYS A 700 31.79 -21.10 8.50
N LEU A 701 32.66 -20.18 8.87
CA LEU A 701 33.20 -19.18 7.97
C LEU A 701 34.67 -19.48 7.67
N SER A 702 35.10 -19.28 6.42
CA SER A 702 36.49 -19.31 6.09
C SER A 702 37.27 -18.20 6.83
N LYS A 703 38.59 -18.38 6.99
CA LYS A 703 39.41 -17.44 7.77
C LYS A 703 39.38 -16.01 7.25
N ASP A 704 39.34 -15.85 5.93
CA ASP A 704 39.28 -14.55 5.28
C ASP A 704 37.91 -13.86 5.60
N ILE A 705 36.81 -14.61 5.53
CA ILE A 705 35.47 -14.11 5.85
C ILE A 705 35.40 -13.74 7.34
N GLN A 706 35.92 -14.58 8.24
CA GLN A 706 35.96 -14.29 9.67
C GLN A 706 36.64 -12.96 9.97
N ASN A 707 37.87 -12.77 9.46
CA ASN A 707 38.67 -11.57 9.73
C ASN A 707 37.91 -10.30 9.30
N VAL A 708 37.33 -10.30 8.10
CA VAL A 708 36.56 -9.14 7.59
C VAL A 708 35.26 -8.94 8.42
N THR A 709 34.58 -10.01 8.77
CA THR A 709 33.34 -9.95 9.58
C THR A 709 33.63 -9.37 10.96
N GLU A 710 34.69 -9.80 11.63
CA GLU A 710 35.11 -9.28 12.94
C GLU A 710 35.48 -7.79 12.86
N GLU A 711 36.20 -7.38 11.81
CA GLU A 711 36.51 -5.97 11.58
C GLU A 711 35.25 -5.14 11.36
N ARG A 712 34.30 -5.63 10.55
CA ARG A 712 32.99 -5.00 10.36
C ARG A 712 32.20 -4.87 11.67
N MET A 713 32.15 -5.93 12.48
CA MET A 713 31.49 -5.91 13.79
C MET A 713 32.12 -4.87 14.72
N LYS A 714 33.44 -4.77 14.75
CA LYS A 714 34.17 -3.76 15.52
C LYS A 714 33.84 -2.34 15.05
N LEU A 715 33.85 -2.11 13.75
CA LEU A 715 33.51 -0.80 13.16
C LEU A 715 32.05 -0.41 13.45
N ILE A 716 31.11 -1.35 13.45
CA ILE A 716 29.71 -1.13 13.84
C ILE A 716 29.62 -0.71 15.31
N ALA A 717 30.48 -1.24 16.17
CA ALA A 717 30.51 -0.88 17.59
C ALA A 717 31.18 0.49 17.84
N ASP A 718 32.24 0.81 17.11
CA ASP A 718 33.11 1.97 17.37
C ASP A 718 32.68 3.23 16.60
N ASN A 719 31.94 3.08 15.49
CA ASN A 719 31.54 4.19 14.61
C ASN A 719 30.01 4.35 14.60
N SER A 720 29.50 5.45 15.17
CA SER A 720 28.06 5.73 15.26
C SER A 720 27.37 5.86 13.90
N ASP A 721 28.02 6.37 12.87
CA ASP A 721 27.45 6.53 11.53
C ASP A 721 27.28 5.16 10.85
N LEU A 722 28.30 4.28 10.96
CA LEU A 722 28.21 2.91 10.49
C LEU A 722 27.18 2.08 11.25
N ALA A 723 27.06 2.29 12.56
CA ALA A 723 26.02 1.65 13.39
C ALA A 723 24.60 1.99 12.90
N ILE A 724 24.40 3.23 12.40
CA ILE A 724 23.13 3.63 11.82
C ILE A 724 22.89 2.90 10.50
N PHE A 725 23.83 2.92 9.54
CA PHE A 725 23.67 2.24 8.25
C PHE A 725 23.48 0.72 8.38
N GLU A 726 24.13 0.11 9.34
CA GLU A 726 24.06 -1.32 9.64
C GLU A 726 22.90 -1.69 10.60
N SER A 727 21.98 -0.75 10.84
CA SER A 727 20.77 -1.06 11.60
C SER A 727 19.74 -1.82 10.75
N LEU A 728 18.89 -2.60 11.41
CA LEU A 728 17.85 -3.42 10.78
C LEU A 728 16.97 -2.62 9.81
N GLU A 729 16.72 -1.36 10.12
CA GLU A 729 15.90 -0.47 9.32
C GLU A 729 16.41 -0.33 7.88
N TYR A 730 17.72 -0.32 7.68
CA TYR A 730 18.33 -0.09 6.36
C TYR A 730 18.88 -1.33 5.70
N LYS A 731 18.84 -2.48 6.36
CA LYS A 731 19.36 -3.77 5.89
C LYS A 731 18.28 -4.80 5.51
N ARG A 732 16.99 -4.42 5.53
CA ARG A 732 15.88 -5.33 5.28
C ARG A 732 15.78 -5.73 3.81
N ARG A 733 16.43 -6.84 3.45
CA ARG A 733 16.32 -7.52 2.16
C ARG A 733 16.08 -9.01 2.40
N TRP A 734 15.80 -9.76 1.35
CA TRP A 734 15.80 -11.23 1.33
C TRP A 734 14.65 -11.88 2.09
N ASN A 735 13.54 -11.16 2.28
CA ASN A 735 12.32 -11.77 2.82
C ASN A 735 11.62 -12.57 1.71
N ARG A 736 12.06 -13.82 1.51
CA ARG A 736 11.62 -14.72 0.44
C ARG A 736 10.99 -15.98 1.05
N PRO A 737 10.05 -16.65 0.33
CA PRO A 737 9.56 -17.98 0.71
C PRO A 737 10.72 -18.98 0.81
N THR A 738 10.59 -19.92 1.73
CA THR A 738 11.55 -21.03 1.89
C THR A 738 11.55 -21.95 0.68
N TRP A 739 12.62 -22.75 0.54
CA TRP A 739 12.69 -23.75 -0.52
C TRP A 739 11.52 -24.76 -0.50
N PRO A 740 11.11 -25.35 0.66
CA PRO A 740 9.94 -26.22 0.72
C PRO A 740 8.66 -25.56 0.25
N GLU A 741 8.42 -24.29 0.62
CA GLU A 741 7.25 -23.54 0.16
C GLU A 741 7.26 -23.32 -1.36
N LYS A 742 8.42 -22.96 -1.91
CA LYS A 742 8.61 -22.81 -3.37
C LYS A 742 8.42 -24.13 -4.09
N LYS A 743 8.99 -25.22 -3.58
CA LYS A 743 8.84 -26.57 -4.13
C LYS A 743 7.39 -27.01 -4.16
N LYS A 744 6.66 -26.83 -3.06
CA LYS A 744 5.23 -27.16 -2.97
C LYS A 744 4.38 -26.35 -3.95
N ALA A 745 4.66 -25.03 -4.07
CA ALA A 745 3.97 -24.16 -5.01
C ALA A 745 4.25 -24.56 -6.47
N ALA A 746 5.50 -24.92 -6.79
CA ALA A 746 5.90 -25.38 -8.12
C ALA A 746 5.28 -26.72 -8.49
N CYS A 747 5.24 -27.67 -7.57
CA CYS A 747 4.54 -28.94 -7.78
C CYS A 747 3.05 -28.73 -8.05
N ARG A 748 2.40 -27.88 -7.24
CA ARG A 748 0.98 -27.54 -7.44
C ARG A 748 0.72 -26.97 -8.83
N GLU A 749 1.54 -25.99 -9.23
CA GLU A 749 1.39 -25.31 -10.52
C GLU A 749 1.57 -26.29 -11.68
N TRP A 750 2.61 -27.13 -11.63
CA TRP A 750 2.89 -28.13 -12.65
C TRP A 750 1.77 -29.18 -12.79
N LEU A 751 1.25 -29.70 -11.65
CA LEU A 751 0.14 -30.66 -11.67
C LEU A 751 -1.12 -30.06 -12.31
N LEU A 752 -1.43 -28.82 -12.00
CA LEU A 752 -2.54 -28.09 -12.59
C LEU A 752 -2.33 -27.83 -14.09
N ASP A 753 -1.12 -27.49 -14.50
CA ASP A 753 -0.77 -27.27 -15.90
C ASP A 753 -0.92 -28.54 -16.74
N GLU A 754 -0.51 -29.72 -16.24
CA GLU A 754 -0.66 -30.96 -16.95
C GLU A 754 -2.13 -31.38 -17.06
N MET A 755 -2.93 -31.19 -16.01
CA MET A 755 -4.38 -31.44 -16.11
C MET A 755 -5.06 -30.49 -17.10
N GLU A 756 -4.68 -29.19 -17.06
CA GLU A 756 -5.20 -28.22 -18.02
C GLU A 756 -4.82 -28.53 -19.45
N LYS A 757 -3.57 -28.90 -19.69
CA LYS A 757 -3.05 -29.32 -20.98
C LYS A 757 -3.77 -30.57 -21.54
N TYR A 758 -4.02 -31.57 -20.69
CA TYR A 758 -4.80 -32.74 -21.05
C TYR A 758 -6.20 -32.35 -21.51
N LEU A 759 -6.91 -31.51 -20.73
CA LEU A 759 -8.27 -31.10 -21.06
C LEU A 759 -8.35 -30.15 -22.27
N SER A 760 -7.33 -29.35 -22.51
CA SER A 760 -7.27 -28.45 -23.68
C SER A 760 -7.09 -29.21 -24.99
N ASN A 761 -6.46 -30.40 -24.95
CA ASN A 761 -6.15 -31.24 -26.09
C ASN A 761 -7.14 -32.42 -26.26
N SER A 762 -8.10 -32.55 -25.35
CA SER A 762 -9.07 -33.69 -25.36
C SER A 762 -10.30 -33.37 -26.20
N ASP A 763 -10.65 -34.23 -27.14
CA ASP A 763 -11.89 -34.14 -27.91
C ASP A 763 -13.15 -34.48 -27.06
N GLN A 764 -12.97 -34.95 -25.84
CA GLN A 764 -14.07 -35.42 -24.99
C GLN A 764 -14.87 -34.34 -24.29
N GLY A 765 -14.44 -33.05 -24.36
CA GLY A 765 -15.13 -31.89 -23.82
C GLY A 765 -15.26 -31.87 -22.30
N LEU A 766 -16.08 -32.68 -21.69
CA LEU A 766 -16.29 -32.75 -20.24
C LEU A 766 -15.76 -34.06 -19.65
N THR A 767 -15.30 -34.03 -18.42
CA THR A 767 -14.79 -35.14 -17.66
C THR A 767 -15.11 -35.04 -16.17
N THR A 768 -14.90 -36.11 -15.42
CA THR A 768 -15.02 -36.14 -13.96
C THR A 768 -13.64 -36.19 -13.30
N TYR A 769 -13.53 -35.84 -12.02
CA TYR A 769 -12.26 -35.99 -11.30
C TYR A 769 -11.79 -37.43 -11.22
N SER A 770 -12.73 -38.40 -11.15
CA SER A 770 -12.42 -39.84 -11.18
C SER A 770 -11.75 -40.23 -12.48
N ARG A 771 -12.33 -39.84 -13.63
CA ARG A 771 -11.73 -40.14 -14.95
C ARG A 771 -10.36 -39.46 -15.14
N LEU A 772 -10.18 -38.26 -14.62
CA LEU A 772 -8.85 -37.62 -14.61
C LEU A 772 -7.84 -38.44 -13.78
N ALA A 773 -8.27 -38.93 -12.62
CA ALA A 773 -7.43 -39.77 -11.79
C ALA A 773 -7.03 -41.06 -12.54
N ASP A 774 -7.96 -41.71 -13.27
CA ASP A 774 -7.67 -42.89 -14.09
C ASP A 774 -6.65 -42.61 -15.20
N VAL A 775 -6.64 -41.38 -15.76
CA VAL A 775 -5.66 -40.98 -16.77
C VAL A 775 -4.28 -40.83 -16.16
N PHE A 776 -4.20 -40.10 -15.04
CA PHE A 776 -2.92 -39.74 -14.44
C PHE A 776 -2.34 -40.80 -13.50
N CYS A 777 -3.11 -41.82 -13.10
CA CYS A 777 -2.60 -42.92 -12.25
C CYS A 777 -1.49 -43.74 -12.90
N ASN A 778 -1.33 -43.67 -14.23
CA ASN A 778 -0.29 -44.36 -14.98
C ASN A 778 0.88 -43.44 -15.40
N ASP A 779 0.78 -42.14 -15.18
CA ASP A 779 1.84 -41.18 -15.47
C ASP A 779 2.85 -41.14 -14.33
N LYS A 780 4.01 -41.75 -14.55
CA LYS A 780 5.08 -41.82 -13.52
C LYS A 780 5.56 -40.47 -13.03
N LYS A 781 5.65 -39.46 -13.93
CA LYS A 781 6.07 -38.10 -13.56
C LYS A 781 5.01 -37.41 -12.74
N PHE A 782 3.75 -37.51 -13.16
CA PHE A 782 2.60 -36.94 -12.42
C PHE A 782 2.50 -37.55 -11.01
N LEU A 783 2.59 -38.86 -10.89
CA LEU A 783 2.58 -39.56 -9.59
C LEU A 783 3.71 -39.06 -8.70
N LYS A 784 4.94 -38.97 -9.22
CA LYS A 784 6.09 -38.55 -8.44
C LYS A 784 5.97 -37.11 -7.95
N ILE A 785 5.47 -36.22 -8.77
CA ILE A 785 5.24 -34.82 -8.38
C ILE A 785 4.08 -34.69 -7.38
N ALA A 786 3.03 -35.50 -7.53
CA ALA A 786 1.93 -35.57 -6.57
C ALA A 786 2.38 -36.09 -5.19
N GLU A 787 3.29 -37.08 -5.13
CA GLU A 787 3.96 -37.54 -3.91
C GLU A 787 4.73 -36.37 -3.22
N ILE A 788 5.54 -35.65 -4.00
CA ILE A 788 6.31 -34.51 -3.48
C ILE A 788 5.36 -33.40 -2.97
N TYR A 789 4.29 -33.11 -3.70
CA TYR A 789 3.28 -32.13 -3.31
C TYR A 789 2.56 -32.49 -2.01
N SER A 790 2.18 -33.76 -1.89
CA SER A 790 1.39 -34.29 -0.76
C SER A 790 2.27 -34.69 0.43
N GLU A 791 3.59 -34.63 0.27
CA GLU A 791 4.57 -35.03 1.30
C GLU A 791 4.33 -36.48 1.83
N THR A 792 3.93 -37.39 0.93
CA THR A 792 3.65 -38.81 1.26
C THR A 792 3.95 -39.73 0.07
N ASP A 793 4.48 -40.93 0.35
CA ASP A 793 4.79 -41.91 -0.68
C ASP A 793 3.54 -42.70 -1.17
N LEU A 794 2.41 -42.57 -0.47
CA LEU A 794 1.14 -43.19 -0.82
C LEU A 794 0.09 -42.11 -1.06
N VAL A 795 0.02 -41.61 -2.30
CA VAL A 795 -0.92 -40.57 -2.69
C VAL A 795 -2.22 -41.15 -3.21
N ASP A 796 -3.34 -40.76 -2.62
CA ASP A 796 -4.64 -40.90 -3.26
C ASP A 796 -4.79 -39.86 -4.37
N ILE A 797 -4.55 -40.28 -5.60
CA ILE A 797 -4.54 -39.42 -6.79
C ILE A 797 -5.89 -38.72 -7.00
N GLN A 798 -7.00 -39.42 -6.77
CA GLN A 798 -8.34 -38.87 -6.91
C GLN A 798 -8.58 -37.75 -5.89
N SER A 799 -8.15 -37.93 -4.65
CA SER A 799 -8.23 -36.92 -3.61
C SER A 799 -7.36 -35.71 -3.92
N ALA A 800 -6.12 -35.94 -4.37
CA ALA A 800 -5.19 -34.88 -4.76
C ALA A 800 -5.73 -34.03 -5.92
N ILE A 801 -6.22 -34.66 -6.99
CA ILE A 801 -6.84 -34.00 -8.14
C ILE A 801 -8.08 -33.22 -7.69
N SER A 802 -8.94 -33.82 -6.88
CA SER A 802 -10.15 -33.14 -6.37
C SER A 802 -9.80 -31.90 -5.57
N GLN A 803 -8.78 -31.97 -4.72
CA GLN A 803 -8.34 -30.83 -3.91
C GLN A 803 -7.74 -29.69 -4.77
N LEU A 804 -6.91 -30.04 -5.74
CA LEU A 804 -6.29 -29.09 -6.66
C LEU A 804 -7.34 -28.40 -7.52
N CYS A 805 -8.17 -29.18 -8.21
CA CYS A 805 -9.17 -28.68 -9.14
C CYS A 805 -10.28 -27.88 -8.45
N ASN A 806 -10.71 -28.23 -7.23
CA ASN A 806 -11.72 -27.47 -6.48
C ASN A 806 -11.31 -26.01 -6.19
N SER A 807 -10.00 -25.75 -6.14
CA SER A 807 -9.52 -24.37 -5.98
C SER A 807 -9.52 -23.57 -7.28
N GLU A 808 -9.53 -24.25 -8.42
CA GLU A 808 -9.38 -23.69 -9.77
C GLU A 808 -10.64 -23.86 -10.65
N ALA A 809 -11.70 -24.49 -10.12
CA ALA A 809 -12.94 -24.69 -10.83
C ALA A 809 -14.02 -23.70 -10.39
N VAL A 810 -14.72 -23.11 -11.37
CA VAL A 810 -15.85 -22.20 -11.12
C VAL A 810 -17.09 -22.73 -11.87
N PRO A 811 -18.29 -22.78 -11.23
CA PRO A 811 -19.49 -23.26 -11.89
C PRO A 811 -19.87 -22.43 -13.12
N GLN A 812 -20.22 -23.14 -14.21
CA GLN A 812 -20.75 -22.54 -15.43
C GLN A 812 -22.05 -21.80 -15.15
N VAL A 813 -22.96 -22.46 -14.45
CA VAL A 813 -24.28 -21.90 -14.15
C VAL A 813 -24.16 -20.85 -13.04
N SER A 814 -24.70 -19.66 -13.30
CA SER A 814 -24.67 -18.51 -12.38
C SER A 814 -25.28 -18.82 -11.01
N LEU A 815 -26.33 -19.61 -10.96
CA LEU A 815 -27.04 -20.02 -9.74
C LEU A 815 -26.20 -20.87 -8.79
N PHE A 816 -25.21 -21.62 -9.29
CA PHE A 816 -24.22 -22.33 -8.46
C PHE A 816 -23.05 -21.44 -8.03
N ARG A 817 -22.77 -20.39 -8.79
CA ARG A 817 -21.66 -19.47 -8.55
C ARG A 817 -21.99 -18.44 -7.49
N TYR A 818 -23.21 -17.85 -7.55
CA TYR A 818 -23.58 -16.71 -6.71
C TYR A 818 -24.58 -17.03 -5.61
N LYS A 819 -24.55 -16.19 -4.58
CA LYS A 819 -25.62 -16.01 -3.60
C LYS A 819 -26.71 -15.11 -4.18
N PRO A 820 -27.89 -14.97 -3.53
CA PRO A 820 -28.99 -14.12 -4.04
C PRO A 820 -28.57 -12.67 -4.36
N SER A 821 -27.69 -12.08 -3.55
CA SER A 821 -27.14 -10.74 -3.83
C SER A 821 -26.31 -10.69 -5.11
N GLY A 822 -25.50 -11.72 -5.36
CA GLY A 822 -24.71 -11.87 -6.59
C GLY A 822 -25.57 -12.14 -7.81
N ILE A 823 -26.62 -12.96 -7.71
CA ILE A 823 -27.60 -13.22 -8.79
C ILE A 823 -28.27 -11.90 -9.23
N LYS A 824 -28.67 -11.05 -8.27
CA LYS A 824 -29.23 -9.75 -8.59
C LYS A 824 -28.27 -8.90 -9.44
N LYS A 825 -26.99 -8.93 -9.10
CA LYS A 825 -25.95 -8.24 -9.86
C LYS A 825 -25.73 -8.87 -11.23
N TYR A 826 -25.71 -10.20 -11.31
CA TYR A 826 -25.56 -10.93 -12.58
C TYR A 826 -26.68 -10.59 -13.58
N LYS A 827 -27.94 -10.54 -13.12
CA LYS A 827 -29.06 -10.09 -13.95
C LYS A 827 -28.85 -8.67 -14.47
N ALA A 828 -28.37 -7.74 -13.64
CA ALA A 828 -28.05 -6.38 -14.07
C ALA A 828 -26.92 -6.36 -15.13
N TRP A 829 -25.90 -7.22 -15.01
CA TRP A 829 -24.89 -7.40 -16.03
C TRP A 829 -25.43 -7.95 -17.35
N CYS A 830 -26.30 -8.96 -17.32
CA CYS A 830 -26.97 -9.51 -18.51
C CYS A 830 -27.79 -8.44 -19.24
N GLU A 831 -28.50 -7.59 -18.49
CA GLU A 831 -29.26 -6.46 -19.02
C GLU A 831 -28.34 -5.43 -19.72
N VAL A 832 -27.23 -5.07 -19.07
CA VAL A 832 -26.20 -4.18 -19.66
C VAL A 832 -25.62 -4.76 -20.93
N TRP A 833 -25.28 -6.05 -20.98
CA TRP A 833 -24.79 -6.71 -22.20
C TRP A 833 -25.83 -6.73 -23.31
N SER A 834 -27.11 -6.92 -22.99
CA SER A 834 -28.20 -6.85 -23.98
C SER A 834 -28.31 -5.44 -24.58
N LEU A 835 -28.28 -4.40 -23.75
CA LEU A 835 -28.29 -2.99 -24.21
C LEU A 835 -27.04 -2.66 -25.03
N GLN A 836 -25.87 -3.17 -24.64
CA GLN A 836 -24.60 -2.96 -25.34
C GLN A 836 -24.60 -3.62 -26.74
N ARG A 837 -25.20 -4.82 -26.90
CA ARG A 837 -25.42 -5.46 -28.22
C ARG A 837 -26.32 -4.60 -29.13
N LYS A 838 -27.42 -4.09 -28.57
CA LYS A 838 -28.31 -3.18 -29.30
C LYS A 838 -27.59 -1.88 -29.71
N GLU A 839 -26.76 -1.29 -28.82
CA GLU A 839 -25.94 -0.13 -29.16
C GLU A 839 -24.98 -0.44 -30.31
N ASP A 840 -24.30 -1.60 -30.25
CA ASP A 840 -23.37 -1.99 -31.31
C ASP A 840 -24.08 -2.22 -32.67
N GLU A 841 -25.33 -2.72 -32.68
CA GLU A 841 -26.15 -2.88 -33.89
C GLU A 841 -26.57 -1.50 -34.47
N ILE A 842 -27.01 -0.58 -33.61
CA ILE A 842 -27.38 0.79 -33.99
C ILE A 842 -26.19 1.54 -34.58
N LEU A 843 -25.02 1.43 -33.95
CA LEU A 843 -23.79 2.08 -34.43
C LEU A 843 -23.32 1.51 -35.80
N ARG A 844 -23.56 0.22 -36.10
CA ARG A 844 -23.27 -0.38 -37.41
C ARG A 844 -24.24 0.13 -38.48
N ALA A 845 -25.46 0.51 -38.10
CA ALA A 845 -26.50 1.02 -38.98
C ALA A 845 -26.42 2.55 -39.16
N ASP A 846 -25.38 3.22 -38.70
CA ASP A 846 -25.14 4.68 -38.79
C ASP A 846 -26.28 5.54 -38.21
N GLN A 847 -26.93 5.08 -37.15
CA GLN A 847 -28.03 5.76 -36.48
C GLN A 847 -27.56 6.42 -35.16
N ASP A 848 -27.98 7.68 -34.93
CA ASP A 848 -27.54 8.52 -33.81
C ASP A 848 -28.21 8.22 -32.45
N LEU A 849 -28.93 7.15 -32.27
CA LEU A 849 -29.70 6.86 -31.08
C LEU A 849 -28.85 6.11 -30.06
N ILE A 850 -28.24 6.82 -29.14
CA ILE A 850 -27.48 6.22 -28.03
C ILE A 850 -28.36 6.22 -26.77
N ALA A 851 -28.86 5.06 -26.39
CA ALA A 851 -29.47 4.86 -25.07
C ALA A 851 -28.39 4.99 -23.99
N GLU A 852 -28.71 5.63 -22.85
CA GLU A 852 -27.84 5.66 -21.71
C GLU A 852 -27.80 4.25 -21.06
N ILE A 853 -26.65 3.55 -21.20
CA ILE A 853 -26.47 2.23 -20.63
C ILE A 853 -25.96 2.39 -19.19
N PRO A 854 -26.67 1.85 -18.18
CA PRO A 854 -26.26 1.98 -16.79
C PRO A 854 -24.93 1.24 -16.52
N ILE A 855 -24.12 1.78 -15.63
CA ILE A 855 -22.88 1.11 -15.20
C ILE A 855 -23.26 -0.10 -14.34
N PRO A 856 -22.84 -1.32 -14.71
CA PRO A 856 -23.18 -2.51 -13.94
C PRO A 856 -22.49 -2.51 -12.57
N PRO A 857 -23.11 -3.11 -11.55
CA PRO A 857 -22.59 -3.12 -10.20
C PRO A 857 -21.36 -4.04 -10.06
N ASN A 858 -20.34 -3.61 -9.32
CA ASN A 858 -19.22 -4.46 -8.96
C ASN A 858 -19.65 -5.56 -7.98
N TYR A 859 -19.07 -6.75 -8.15
CA TYR A 859 -19.20 -7.85 -7.20
C TYR A 859 -18.32 -7.63 -5.96
N SER A 860 -18.66 -8.32 -4.89
CA SER A 860 -17.89 -8.41 -3.67
C SER A 860 -17.71 -9.88 -3.27
N LYS A 861 -16.76 -10.17 -2.39
CA LYS A 861 -16.56 -11.53 -1.85
C LYS A 861 -17.84 -12.13 -1.24
N GLY A 862 -18.72 -11.27 -0.71
CA GLY A 862 -20.01 -11.67 -0.13
C GLY A 862 -21.02 -12.18 -1.14
N ASP A 863 -20.89 -11.87 -2.43
CA ASP A 863 -21.82 -12.25 -3.50
C ASP A 863 -21.59 -13.68 -4.02
N PHE A 864 -20.40 -14.24 -3.82
CA PHE A 864 -20.04 -15.57 -4.25
C PHE A 864 -20.33 -16.63 -3.19
N ARG A 865 -20.72 -17.85 -3.63
CA ARG A 865 -20.99 -18.98 -2.72
C ARG A 865 -19.73 -19.51 -2.07
N GLN A 866 -18.58 -19.47 -2.77
CA GLN A 866 -17.26 -19.92 -2.28
C GLN A 866 -16.21 -18.83 -2.44
N VAL A 867 -15.17 -18.89 -1.59
CA VAL A 867 -14.04 -17.96 -1.65
C VAL A 867 -13.19 -18.21 -2.88
N SER A 868 -13.04 -19.47 -3.30
CA SER A 868 -12.32 -19.85 -4.54
C SER A 868 -12.96 -19.21 -5.76
N TYR A 869 -14.28 -19.14 -5.86
CA TYR A 869 -14.96 -18.48 -6.97
C TYR A 869 -14.65 -16.98 -7.02
N TRP A 870 -14.68 -16.32 -5.85
CA TRP A 870 -14.25 -14.91 -5.76
C TRP A 870 -12.78 -14.72 -6.18
N ASN A 871 -11.89 -15.59 -5.75
CA ASN A 871 -10.46 -15.45 -6.06
C ASN A 871 -10.20 -15.59 -7.57
N ASN A 872 -10.99 -16.41 -8.27
CA ASN A 872 -10.90 -16.63 -9.71
C ASN A 872 -11.71 -15.64 -10.56
N ARG A 873 -12.53 -14.77 -9.95
CA ARG A 873 -13.43 -13.87 -10.68
C ARG A 873 -13.34 -12.42 -10.30
N GLU A 874 -13.10 -12.12 -9.03
CA GLU A 874 -12.99 -10.77 -8.46
C GLU A 874 -14.20 -9.85 -8.76
N LYS A 875 -13.98 -8.53 -8.65
CA LYS A 875 -15.08 -7.53 -8.65
C LYS A 875 -15.81 -7.36 -9.97
N LEU A 876 -15.21 -7.73 -11.08
CA LEU A 876 -15.82 -7.63 -12.41
C LEU A 876 -16.30 -8.99 -12.96
N ASP A 877 -16.18 -10.06 -12.19
CA ASP A 877 -16.47 -11.43 -12.60
C ASP A 877 -15.70 -11.84 -13.87
N LEU A 878 -14.47 -11.36 -14.01
CA LEU A 878 -13.62 -11.76 -15.14
C LEU A 878 -13.11 -13.20 -14.95
N PRO A 879 -13.36 -14.12 -15.88
CA PRO A 879 -12.94 -15.51 -15.75
C PRO A 879 -11.42 -15.67 -15.76
N LYS A 880 -10.87 -16.21 -14.67
CA LYS A 880 -9.43 -16.49 -14.51
C LYS A 880 -9.17 -17.98 -14.22
N GLU A 881 -10.22 -18.72 -13.91
CA GLU A 881 -10.16 -20.14 -13.57
C GLU A 881 -9.57 -20.99 -14.70
N ARG A 882 -9.02 -22.15 -14.33
CA ARG A 882 -8.51 -23.16 -15.27
C ARG A 882 -9.64 -24.06 -15.79
N PHE A 883 -10.65 -24.29 -14.96
CA PHE A 883 -11.73 -25.22 -15.23
C PHE A 883 -13.08 -24.55 -14.96
N PHE A 884 -14.07 -24.82 -15.83
CA PHE A 884 -15.44 -24.60 -15.43
C PHE A 884 -16.05 -25.91 -14.92
N SER A 885 -17.07 -25.84 -14.07
CA SER A 885 -17.70 -27.03 -13.50
C SER A 885 -19.21 -27.00 -13.67
N LEU A 886 -19.79 -28.21 -13.65
CA LEU A 886 -21.23 -28.44 -13.72
C LEU A 886 -21.68 -29.23 -12.48
N PRO A 887 -21.81 -28.57 -11.31
CA PRO A 887 -22.34 -29.25 -10.12
C PRO A 887 -23.78 -29.73 -10.33
N GLY A 888 -24.07 -30.92 -9.82
CA GLY A 888 -25.37 -31.55 -10.00
C GLY A 888 -25.56 -32.31 -11.34
N CYS A 889 -24.50 -32.40 -12.16
CA CYS A 889 -24.47 -33.09 -13.43
C CYS A 889 -23.53 -34.32 -13.39
N GLU A 890 -23.18 -34.79 -12.19
CA GLU A 890 -22.31 -35.92 -11.95
C GLU A 890 -22.97 -37.20 -12.47
N LYS A 891 -22.20 -38.06 -13.12
CA LYS A 891 -22.68 -39.33 -13.69
C LYS A 891 -23.15 -40.30 -12.62
N ASP A 892 -24.23 -41.08 -12.91
CA ASP A 892 -24.65 -42.15 -12.02
C ASP A 892 -23.52 -43.18 -11.83
N GLY A 893 -23.15 -43.43 -10.57
CA GLY A 893 -21.99 -44.29 -10.23
C GLY A 893 -20.66 -43.53 -10.03
N ASP A 894 -20.56 -42.28 -10.48
CA ASP A 894 -19.40 -41.39 -10.23
C ASP A 894 -19.86 -40.03 -9.69
N SER A 895 -19.80 -39.88 -8.38
CA SER A 895 -20.23 -38.66 -7.70
C SER A 895 -19.19 -37.52 -7.70
N THR A 896 -18.09 -37.69 -8.45
CA THR A 896 -17.07 -36.65 -8.55
C THR A 896 -17.47 -35.54 -9.51
N LEU A 897 -17.05 -34.31 -9.22
CA LEU A 897 -17.47 -33.12 -9.95
C LEU A 897 -17.12 -33.19 -11.43
N VAL A 898 -18.07 -32.80 -12.27
CA VAL A 898 -17.88 -32.66 -13.72
C VAL A 898 -17.20 -31.32 -14.01
N ILE A 899 -16.13 -31.38 -14.79
CA ILE A 899 -15.36 -30.21 -15.21
C ILE A 899 -15.09 -30.22 -16.72
N GLY A 900 -14.85 -29.01 -17.23
CA GLY A 900 -14.33 -28.79 -18.58
C GLY A 900 -13.25 -27.72 -18.56
N TRP A 901 -12.48 -27.61 -19.63
CA TRP A 901 -11.45 -26.62 -19.78
C TRP A 901 -12.06 -25.20 -19.90
N ALA A 902 -11.61 -24.25 -19.06
CA ALA A 902 -12.16 -22.89 -19.06
C ALA A 902 -11.79 -22.09 -20.34
N GLY A 903 -10.80 -22.53 -21.10
CA GLY A 903 -10.41 -21.94 -22.37
C GLY A 903 -11.31 -22.31 -23.58
N MET A 904 -12.27 -23.21 -23.41
CA MET A 904 -13.29 -23.47 -24.43
C MET A 904 -14.04 -22.17 -24.76
N ASN A 905 -14.15 -21.86 -26.05
CA ASN A 905 -15.00 -20.76 -26.50
C ASN A 905 -16.49 -21.09 -26.27
N HIS A 906 -17.40 -20.17 -26.52
CA HIS A 906 -18.84 -20.38 -26.25
C HIS A 906 -19.43 -21.53 -27.03
N LEU A 907 -19.01 -21.77 -28.29
CA LEU A 907 -19.47 -22.87 -29.12
C LEU A 907 -18.98 -24.20 -28.60
N GLN A 908 -17.67 -24.33 -28.37
CA GLN A 908 -17.08 -25.56 -27.80
C GLN A 908 -17.73 -25.94 -26.47
N ARG A 909 -18.00 -24.94 -25.63
CA ARG A 909 -18.63 -25.13 -24.32
C ARG A 909 -20.09 -25.57 -24.46
N ALA A 910 -20.86 -24.98 -25.38
CA ALA A 910 -22.23 -25.40 -25.66
C ALA A 910 -22.29 -26.82 -26.20
N THR A 911 -21.40 -27.15 -27.15
CA THR A 911 -21.27 -28.52 -27.72
C THR A 911 -20.96 -29.55 -26.63
N ALA A 912 -19.94 -29.25 -25.78
CA ALA A 912 -19.55 -30.17 -24.70
C ALA A 912 -20.71 -30.41 -23.69
N ILE A 913 -21.45 -29.38 -23.35
CA ILE A 913 -22.59 -29.46 -22.43
C ILE A 913 -23.76 -30.23 -23.09
N ALA A 914 -24.07 -29.95 -24.35
CA ALA A 914 -25.12 -30.62 -25.06
C ALA A 914 -24.81 -32.12 -25.26
N THR A 915 -23.58 -32.48 -25.60
CA THR A 915 -23.12 -33.87 -25.69
C THR A 915 -23.26 -34.58 -24.35
N TRP A 916 -22.83 -33.92 -23.24
CA TRP A 916 -23.00 -34.51 -21.91
C TRP A 916 -24.46 -34.64 -21.53
N TYR A 917 -25.31 -33.70 -21.90
CA TYR A 917 -26.76 -33.72 -21.70
C TYR A 917 -27.39 -34.91 -22.39
N LEU A 918 -27.11 -35.11 -23.69
CA LEU A 918 -27.67 -36.23 -24.48
C LEU A 918 -27.22 -37.57 -23.92
N ASP A 919 -25.94 -37.70 -23.55
CA ASP A 919 -25.44 -38.95 -22.95
C ASP A 919 -26.15 -39.25 -21.61
N ARG A 920 -26.41 -38.20 -20.77
CA ARG A 920 -27.17 -38.42 -19.52
C ARG A 920 -28.64 -38.77 -19.76
N LYS A 921 -29.28 -38.18 -20.78
CA LYS A 921 -30.65 -38.43 -21.15
C LYS A 921 -30.82 -39.81 -21.74
N GLU A 922 -30.01 -40.20 -22.71
CA GLU A 922 -30.17 -41.44 -23.49
C GLU A 922 -29.56 -42.64 -22.79
N THR A 923 -28.38 -42.52 -22.20
CA THR A 923 -27.67 -43.62 -21.58
C THR A 923 -28.08 -43.85 -20.14
N ASP A 924 -28.20 -42.79 -19.34
CA ASP A 924 -28.53 -42.90 -17.92
C ASP A 924 -30.02 -42.72 -17.64
N GLY A 925 -30.84 -42.33 -18.64
CA GLY A 925 -32.28 -42.16 -18.50
C GLY A 925 -32.71 -41.09 -17.50
N TRP A 926 -31.97 -40.00 -17.43
CA TRP A 926 -32.25 -38.93 -16.44
C TRP A 926 -33.57 -38.23 -16.73
N GLU A 927 -34.31 -37.95 -15.64
CA GLU A 927 -35.54 -37.15 -15.67
C GLU A 927 -35.26 -35.66 -15.75
N ALA A 928 -36.29 -34.87 -16.11
CA ALA A 928 -36.24 -33.45 -16.35
C ALA A 928 -35.49 -32.64 -15.27
N GLU A 929 -35.73 -32.93 -13.99
CA GLU A 929 -35.09 -32.17 -12.88
C GLU A 929 -33.56 -32.34 -12.83
N LYS A 930 -33.03 -33.53 -13.14
CA LYS A 930 -31.58 -33.76 -13.23
C LYS A 930 -30.95 -33.11 -14.46
N LEU A 931 -31.70 -32.92 -15.54
CA LEU A 931 -31.25 -32.38 -16.82
C LEU A 931 -31.30 -30.83 -16.85
N LYS A 932 -32.17 -30.19 -16.04
CA LYS A 932 -32.34 -28.72 -15.99
C LYS A 932 -31.04 -27.93 -15.84
N PRO A 933 -30.06 -28.30 -14.99
CA PRO A 933 -28.83 -27.52 -14.85
C PRO A 933 -28.08 -27.32 -16.16
N MET A 934 -28.07 -28.34 -17.03
CA MET A 934 -27.39 -28.28 -18.33
C MET A 934 -28.15 -27.42 -19.34
N LEU A 935 -29.50 -27.47 -19.31
CA LEU A 935 -30.35 -26.60 -20.13
C LEU A 935 -30.18 -25.14 -19.74
N VAL A 936 -30.10 -24.82 -18.42
CA VAL A 936 -29.79 -23.48 -17.92
C VAL A 936 -28.38 -23.04 -18.39
N ALA A 937 -27.39 -23.94 -18.38
CA ALA A 937 -26.05 -23.62 -18.82
C ALA A 937 -26.01 -23.28 -20.33
N ILE A 938 -26.79 -23.97 -21.15
CA ILE A 938 -26.92 -23.68 -22.58
C ILE A 938 -27.66 -22.34 -22.78
N ASP A 939 -28.73 -22.07 -22.04
CA ASP A 939 -29.47 -20.85 -22.13
C ASP A 939 -28.58 -19.62 -21.81
N GLU A 940 -27.73 -19.70 -20.79
CA GLU A 940 -26.75 -18.65 -20.49
C GLU A 940 -25.73 -18.42 -21.63
N LEU A 941 -25.46 -19.39 -22.49
CA LEU A 941 -24.52 -19.31 -23.61
C LEU A 941 -25.15 -18.77 -24.91
N ILE A 942 -26.46 -18.93 -25.13
CA ILE A 942 -27.14 -18.53 -26.39
C ILE A 942 -26.85 -17.08 -26.81
N PRO A 943 -26.93 -16.05 -25.94
CA PRO A 943 -26.65 -14.68 -26.33
C PRO A 943 -25.21 -14.46 -26.83
N TRP A 944 -24.25 -15.24 -26.31
CA TRP A 944 -22.85 -15.19 -26.72
C TRP A 944 -22.60 -15.96 -28.03
N LEU A 945 -23.31 -17.05 -28.24
CA LEU A 945 -23.30 -17.79 -29.50
C LEU A 945 -23.82 -16.92 -30.64
N LYS A 946 -24.96 -16.26 -30.45
CA LYS A 946 -25.53 -15.32 -31.42
C LYS A 946 -24.62 -14.13 -31.70
N GLN A 947 -23.84 -13.68 -30.74
CA GLN A 947 -22.91 -12.56 -30.90
C GLN A 947 -21.61 -12.93 -31.58
N TRP A 948 -21.01 -14.07 -31.24
CA TRP A 948 -19.64 -14.40 -31.61
C TRP A 948 -19.50 -15.59 -32.54
N HIS A 949 -20.57 -16.39 -32.73
CA HIS A 949 -20.62 -17.63 -33.54
C HIS A 949 -21.88 -17.61 -34.41
N ASN A 950 -22.17 -16.49 -35.06
CA ASN A 950 -23.36 -16.29 -35.87
C ASN A 950 -23.10 -16.56 -37.39
N GLU A 951 -21.97 -17.18 -37.70
CA GLU A 951 -21.66 -17.65 -39.05
C GLU A 951 -22.42 -18.95 -39.31
N ILE A 952 -22.73 -19.23 -40.60
CA ILE A 952 -23.35 -20.49 -41.00
C ILE A 952 -22.27 -21.59 -40.90
N ASP A 953 -22.54 -22.59 -40.09
CA ASP A 953 -21.66 -23.74 -39.98
C ASP A 953 -21.71 -24.55 -41.29
N PRO A 954 -20.55 -24.87 -41.89
CA PRO A 954 -20.51 -25.61 -43.16
C PRO A 954 -21.08 -27.01 -43.09
N GLU A 955 -21.03 -27.66 -41.91
CA GLU A 955 -21.48 -29.03 -41.70
C GLU A 955 -23.00 -29.10 -41.45
N PHE A 956 -23.53 -28.17 -40.67
CA PHE A 956 -24.93 -28.14 -40.25
C PHE A 956 -25.80 -27.25 -41.16
N GLY A 957 -25.21 -26.35 -41.93
CA GLY A 957 -25.93 -25.41 -42.77
C GLY A 957 -26.74 -24.31 -42.03
N GLU A 958 -26.60 -24.24 -40.74
CA GLU A 958 -27.32 -23.31 -39.83
C GLU A 958 -26.37 -22.42 -39.02
N ARG A 959 -26.90 -21.32 -38.47
CA ARG A 959 -26.17 -20.48 -37.52
C ARG A 959 -26.17 -21.15 -36.15
N MET A 960 -25.01 -21.38 -35.58
CA MET A 960 -24.88 -22.16 -34.36
C MET A 960 -25.65 -21.54 -33.16
N GLY A 961 -25.80 -20.23 -33.14
CA GLY A 961 -26.65 -19.57 -32.11
C GLY A 961 -28.12 -19.96 -32.23
N ASP A 962 -28.65 -20.06 -33.47
CA ASP A 962 -30.02 -20.44 -33.73
C ASP A 962 -30.23 -21.98 -33.57
N TYR A 963 -29.22 -22.76 -33.92
CA TYR A 963 -29.21 -24.22 -33.70
C TYR A 963 -29.34 -24.58 -32.21
N TYR A 964 -28.50 -23.97 -31.32
CA TYR A 964 -28.58 -24.23 -29.89
C TYR A 964 -29.83 -23.66 -29.24
N GLU A 965 -30.39 -22.58 -29.75
CA GLU A 965 -31.69 -22.08 -29.30
C GLU A 965 -32.79 -23.08 -29.71
N GLY A 966 -32.78 -23.54 -30.93
CA GLY A 966 -33.69 -24.58 -31.42
C GLY A 966 -33.58 -25.90 -30.61
N PHE A 967 -32.35 -26.34 -30.36
CA PHE A 967 -32.07 -27.49 -29.49
C PHE A 967 -32.69 -27.32 -28.11
N LEU A 968 -32.44 -26.16 -27.48
CA LEU A 968 -33.00 -25.86 -26.15
C LEU A 968 -34.53 -25.90 -26.16
N LEU A 969 -35.16 -25.26 -27.13
CA LEU A 969 -36.64 -25.22 -27.24
C LEU A 969 -37.25 -26.63 -27.49
N GLU A 970 -36.62 -27.46 -28.33
CA GLU A 970 -37.07 -28.80 -28.59
C GLU A 970 -36.95 -29.70 -27.36
N GLU A 971 -35.81 -29.65 -26.65
CA GLU A 971 -35.62 -30.41 -25.42
C GLU A 971 -36.56 -29.99 -24.29
N MET A 972 -36.81 -28.65 -24.15
CA MET A 972 -37.81 -28.13 -23.23
C MET A 972 -39.21 -28.64 -23.54
N ARG A 973 -39.58 -28.69 -24.82
CA ARG A 973 -40.86 -29.24 -25.26
C ARG A 973 -40.99 -30.74 -24.95
N MET A 974 -39.93 -31.50 -25.20
CA MET A 974 -39.90 -32.94 -24.91
C MET A 974 -40.01 -33.26 -23.42
N LEU A 975 -39.46 -32.41 -22.57
CA LEU A 975 -39.45 -32.58 -21.12
C LEU A 975 -40.63 -31.88 -20.42
N ASP A 976 -41.56 -31.25 -21.16
CA ASP A 976 -42.66 -30.46 -20.65
C ASP A 976 -42.22 -29.33 -19.67
N ILE A 977 -41.10 -28.64 -20.01
CA ILE A 977 -40.53 -27.52 -19.26
C ILE A 977 -40.85 -26.22 -20.01
N THR A 978 -41.38 -25.25 -19.29
CA THR A 978 -41.55 -23.87 -19.83
C THR A 978 -40.31 -23.04 -19.62
N LYS A 979 -40.19 -21.93 -20.33
CA LYS A 979 -39.12 -20.97 -20.12
C LYS A 979 -39.15 -20.37 -18.70
N ASP A 980 -40.36 -20.18 -18.15
CA ASP A 980 -40.52 -19.69 -16.78
C ASP A 980 -40.04 -20.69 -15.75
N ASP A 981 -40.26 -22.01 -15.99
CA ASP A 981 -39.75 -23.09 -15.14
C ASP A 981 -38.22 -23.11 -15.15
N LEU A 982 -37.58 -22.87 -16.29
CA LEU A 982 -36.12 -22.81 -16.42
C LEU A 982 -35.56 -21.59 -15.69
N LEU A 983 -36.19 -20.42 -15.81
CA LEU A 983 -35.82 -19.17 -15.14
C LEU A 983 -36.08 -19.19 -13.63
N ALA A 984 -37.09 -19.97 -13.19
CA ALA A 984 -37.45 -20.12 -11.77
C ALA A 984 -36.63 -21.22 -11.09
N TRP A 985 -35.93 -22.06 -11.88
CA TRP A 985 -35.17 -23.17 -11.31
C TRP A 985 -34.10 -22.70 -10.33
N GLU A 986 -34.05 -23.35 -9.17
CA GLU A 986 -33.02 -23.12 -8.16
C GLU A 986 -32.34 -24.43 -7.77
N PRO A 987 -31.00 -24.44 -7.64
CA PRO A 987 -30.28 -25.65 -7.26
C PRO A 987 -30.64 -26.09 -5.84
N VAL A 988 -30.91 -27.37 -5.66
CA VAL A 988 -31.09 -27.98 -4.33
C VAL A 988 -29.75 -27.96 -3.61
N VAL A 989 -29.52 -26.94 -2.81
CA VAL A 989 -28.30 -26.83 -1.98
C VAL A 989 -28.53 -27.65 -0.72
N ALA A 990 -27.83 -28.78 -0.58
CA ALA A 990 -27.86 -29.56 0.64
C ALA A 990 -27.54 -28.66 1.85
N PRO A 991 -28.32 -28.69 2.95
CA PRO A 991 -28.07 -27.86 4.10
C PRO A 991 -26.66 -28.17 4.65
N LYS A 992 -25.79 -27.16 4.71
CA LYS A 992 -24.48 -27.29 5.34
C LYS A 992 -24.67 -27.84 6.74
N LYS A 993 -24.16 -29.04 7.04
CA LYS A 993 -24.02 -29.52 8.42
C LYS A 993 -23.35 -28.38 9.18
N LYS A 994 -24.06 -27.80 10.16
CA LYS A 994 -23.52 -26.75 11.03
C LYS A 994 -22.25 -27.34 11.64
N ALA A 995 -21.08 -26.90 11.15
CA ALA A 995 -19.85 -27.15 11.85
C ALA A 995 -20.03 -26.60 13.27
N ALA A 996 -19.86 -27.44 14.25
CA ALA A 996 -19.95 -27.07 15.65
C ALA A 996 -19.05 -25.85 15.84
N THR A 997 -19.64 -24.74 16.23
CA THR A 997 -18.96 -23.49 16.49
C THR A 997 -17.96 -23.75 17.62
N LYS A 998 -16.72 -24.07 17.26
CA LYS A 998 -15.61 -23.88 18.20
C LYS A 998 -15.59 -22.41 18.51
N LYS A 999 -16.10 -22.03 19.68
CA LYS A 999 -15.94 -20.70 20.25
C LYS A 999 -14.45 -20.36 20.11
N ARG A 1000 -14.14 -19.35 19.32
CA ARG A 1000 -12.83 -18.75 19.28
C ARG A 1000 -12.53 -18.20 20.67
N MET A 1001 -11.77 -18.94 21.46
CA MET A 1001 -11.12 -18.36 22.63
C MET A 1001 -10.17 -17.26 22.15
N PRO A 1002 -10.07 -16.12 22.84
CA PRO A 1002 -9.08 -15.11 22.52
C PRO A 1002 -7.70 -15.77 22.62
N LYS A 1003 -6.83 -15.49 21.65
CA LYS A 1003 -5.44 -15.91 21.68
C LYS A 1003 -4.78 -15.34 22.95
N LYS A 1004 -4.73 -16.13 24.02
CA LYS A 1004 -3.77 -15.93 25.09
C LYS A 1004 -2.40 -16.22 24.50
N MET A 1005 -1.50 -15.27 24.63
CA MET A 1005 -0.08 -15.49 24.43
C MET A 1005 0.33 -16.75 25.25
N LYS A 1006 0.85 -17.74 24.56
CA LYS A 1006 1.54 -18.83 25.24
C LYS A 1006 2.83 -18.27 25.83
N ASN A 1007 2.83 -18.07 27.14
CA ASN A 1007 4.06 -18.06 27.90
C ASN A 1007 4.63 -19.47 27.81
N ILE A 1008 5.82 -19.60 27.25
CA ILE A 1008 6.63 -20.79 27.33
C ILE A 1008 7.21 -20.75 28.76
N GLU A 1009 6.65 -21.56 29.65
CA GLU A 1009 7.30 -21.91 30.91
C GLU A 1009 8.55 -22.74 30.58
N VAL A 1010 9.67 -22.26 31.05
CA VAL A 1010 10.93 -23.00 31.04
C VAL A 1010 10.81 -24.04 32.15
N ASP A 1011 10.72 -25.32 31.78
CA ASP A 1011 10.85 -26.43 32.72
C ASP A 1011 12.26 -26.40 33.33
N GLU A 1012 12.33 -26.13 34.64
CA GLU A 1012 13.51 -26.35 35.46
C GLU A 1012 13.79 -27.85 35.53
N ILE A 1013 14.92 -28.25 34.97
CA ILE A 1013 15.48 -29.58 35.23
C ILE A 1013 16.12 -29.57 36.62
N GLU A 1014 15.41 -30.10 37.59
CA GLU A 1014 15.99 -30.48 38.87
C GLU A 1014 17.09 -31.50 38.67
N SER A 1015 18.30 -31.12 39.05
CA SER A 1015 19.41 -32.05 39.24
C SER A 1015 19.24 -32.80 40.55
N SER A 1016 18.83 -34.06 40.51
CA SER A 1016 18.95 -34.97 41.61
C SER A 1016 20.43 -35.30 41.86
N LYS A 1017 20.92 -34.84 42.98
CA LYS A 1017 22.10 -35.39 43.64
C LYS A 1017 21.70 -36.75 44.22
N GLU A 1018 22.41 -37.80 43.85
CA GLU A 1018 22.61 -38.96 44.71
C GLU A 1018 24.09 -39.26 44.83
N GLN A 1019 24.42 -39.51 46.12
CA GLN A 1019 25.70 -39.89 46.70
C GLN A 1019 26.25 -41.22 46.17
N VAL A 1020 27.49 -41.34 45.87
CA VAL A 1020 28.50 -42.04 46.71
C VAL A 1020 29.84 -41.57 46.20
#